data_5e67c5d759b6a9a6855490d1e5d10f4d
#
_entry.id   5e67c5d759b6a9a6855490d1e5d10f4d
#
_cell.length_a   1.000
_cell.length_b   1.000
_cell.length_c   1.000
_cell.angle_alpha   90.00
_cell.angle_beta   90.00
_cell.angle_gamma   90.00
#
_symmetry.space_group_name_H-M   'P 1'
#
loop_
_entity.id
_entity.type
_entity.pdbx_description
1 polymer ?
#
loop_
_entity_poly.entity_id
_entity_poly.type
_entity_poly.pdbx_seq_one_letter_code
_entity_poly.pdbx_strand_id
1 'polypeptide(L)'
;MSGRAKLTLFAALATLLTSWSLSPLVDSQAWLLQAGLLLIAQSAVGAAARRVPLARTLTVAAQVLVSLLLLAFLYAGKGESQGDGPLAYLVTDFGALFGQGVRDVGEFAIPAPLTDGIKLLLVSGVLLIGLLVDLLAVTVRTAAAAGLPLLALYSVAAGLSGGGDASWIAFLLAGCGYLMLLLSEGRDRLAQWGRVFGAAPRRGAADSGLAGATGGQATAPVKFGRRIGVVALGLALAVPAVLPSLGGGLLGGTQDGDESGSGPGGTITAVNPLVSLQSNLNAQDNRVILRYRTNNPQQGEQYLRILALDEFNGVKWEASGRALVDVPEQLPEPPGLSSQVRGTAAEVSTSIVAADNYTQRYLPMPYPATSVAIGGKWRFEPAGRTLVGDQLGRDKFQNVQGAEYTVRSLLLKPTAQQLQKAGVPDPAVREEYTKFPDNLPPVVAETARQVTQGAKDDYSRAVKLQDYFAVNGGFRYNTKTASGTGPQAVARFLADKEGFCVHFAFSMAAMSRSLGIPARVAVGFTPGEKQSDGSVTVSMRDAHAWPELYFQGVGWTRFEPTPRAGINIPEYSRPQAPAAQPSAPAPLPSQGAAQPSTGPTATPECPPALKKLGECGAAAPAQSGPHDDGPSVAAILGWVALAVAVLGLPLLPLLWRTRLRARRLATREVLTAWRELGDTAWDVGVVPDEALSPRRAASRIVELGRLEPEPAAAVHRVAGAVERALYAPPGAEVSYPELADDVLLARTGLLAAVDRLPRLRALLLPRSAARISWALAARWATASGAVSARATALRLRLPLRNRG
;
A
#
# COMPACT_ATOMS: atom_id res chain seq x y z
N MET A 1 1.97 34.21 8.14
CA MET A 1 2.27 33.25 7.04
C MET A 1 1.77 33.85 5.72
N SER A 2 2.58 33.83 4.66
CA SER A 2 2.14 34.29 3.32
C SER A 2 1.02 33.39 2.82
N GLY A 3 0.11 33.88 1.96
CA GLY A 3 -1.00 33.08 1.41
C GLY A 3 -0.55 31.76 0.77
N ARG A 4 0.59 31.78 0.07
CA ARG A 4 1.20 30.57 -0.51
C ARG A 4 1.64 29.53 0.52
N ALA A 5 2.13 29.95 1.69
CA ALA A 5 2.53 29.02 2.74
C ALA A 5 1.31 28.34 3.38
N LYS A 6 0.17 29.05 3.46
CA LYS A 6 -1.10 28.47 3.92
C LYS A 6 -1.62 27.45 2.90
N LEU A 7 -1.60 27.77 1.61
CA LEU A 7 -2.00 26.83 0.54
C LEU A 7 -1.16 25.55 0.55
N THR A 8 0.16 25.65 0.69
CA THR A 8 1.05 24.47 0.82
C THR A 8 0.69 23.61 2.03
N LEU A 9 0.41 24.24 3.18
CA LEU A 9 0.00 23.52 4.39
C LEU A 9 -1.34 22.79 4.19
N PHE A 10 -2.33 23.47 3.61
CA PHE A 10 -3.64 22.84 3.35
C PHE A 10 -3.59 21.78 2.26
N ALA A 11 -2.70 21.90 1.27
CA ALA A 11 -2.46 20.87 0.26
C ALA A 11 -1.89 19.59 0.91
N ALA A 12 -0.88 19.73 1.77
CA ALA A 12 -0.32 18.59 2.50
C ALA A 12 -1.35 17.96 3.45
N LEU A 13 -2.10 18.79 4.19
CA LEU A 13 -3.14 18.32 5.10
C LEU A 13 -4.27 17.58 4.36
N ALA A 14 -4.74 18.11 3.23
CA ALA A 14 -5.77 17.46 2.42
C ALA A 14 -5.30 16.10 1.89
N THR A 15 -4.04 16.00 1.45
CA THR A 15 -3.45 14.71 1.02
C THR A 15 -3.39 13.73 2.17
N LEU A 16 -2.94 14.13 3.37
CA LEU A 16 -2.87 13.25 4.55
C LEU A 16 -4.26 12.77 5.01
N LEU A 17 -5.24 13.68 5.06
CA LEU A 17 -6.61 13.32 5.43
C LEU A 17 -7.22 12.33 4.43
N THR A 18 -6.95 12.52 3.13
CA THR A 18 -7.41 11.56 2.11
C THR A 18 -6.66 10.23 2.20
N SER A 19 -5.35 10.24 2.53
CA SER A 19 -4.56 9.01 2.69
C SER A 19 -5.05 8.11 3.82
N TRP A 20 -5.77 8.67 4.80
CA TRP A 20 -6.42 7.87 5.85
C TRP A 20 -7.41 6.84 5.28
N SER A 21 -8.00 7.10 4.11
CA SER A 21 -8.88 6.15 3.44
C SER A 21 -8.22 4.81 3.09
N LEU A 22 -6.89 4.78 2.96
CA LEU A 22 -6.11 3.56 2.69
C LEU A 22 -5.85 2.72 3.96
N SER A 23 -6.14 3.24 5.17
CA SER A 23 -5.85 2.54 6.43
C SER A 23 -6.52 1.16 6.57
N PRO A 24 -7.74 0.91 6.05
CA PRO A 24 -8.34 -0.42 6.13
C PRO A 24 -7.70 -1.47 5.21
N LEU A 25 -6.85 -1.05 4.26
CA LEU A 25 -6.22 -1.97 3.31
C LEU A 25 -5.05 -2.76 3.91
N VAL A 26 -4.48 -2.28 5.02
CA VAL A 26 -3.33 -2.89 5.68
C VAL A 26 -3.54 -3.02 7.19
N ASP A 27 -2.90 -4.00 7.79
CA ASP A 27 -3.07 -4.36 9.20
C ASP A 27 -2.41 -3.38 10.20
N SER A 28 -1.51 -2.50 9.73
CA SER A 28 -0.80 -1.54 10.57
C SER A 28 -0.84 -0.13 9.99
N GLN A 29 -1.04 0.88 10.84
CA GLN A 29 -1.09 2.30 10.45
C GLN A 29 0.28 3.01 10.52
N ALA A 30 1.36 2.30 10.85
CA ALA A 30 2.68 2.89 11.02
C ALA A 30 3.20 3.61 9.76
N TRP A 31 2.79 3.17 8.55
CA TRP A 31 3.15 3.79 7.29
C TRP A 31 2.61 5.22 7.11
N LEU A 32 1.45 5.55 7.74
CA LEU A 32 0.85 6.90 7.66
C LEU A 32 1.75 7.96 8.29
N LEU A 33 2.39 7.64 9.43
CA LEU A 33 3.35 8.53 10.06
C LEU A 33 4.54 8.80 9.13
N GLN A 34 5.08 7.75 8.54
CA GLN A 34 6.20 7.84 7.60
C GLN A 34 5.81 8.66 6.35
N ALA A 35 4.67 8.36 5.73
CA ALA A 35 4.14 9.11 4.58
C ALA A 35 3.93 10.59 4.94
N GLY A 36 3.40 10.88 6.14
CA GLY A 36 3.20 12.23 6.63
C GLY A 36 4.50 13.02 6.78
N LEU A 37 5.52 12.43 7.39
CA LEU A 37 6.84 13.05 7.54
C LEU A 37 7.49 13.37 6.19
N LEU A 38 7.44 12.42 5.25
CA LEU A 38 7.98 12.59 3.91
C LEU A 38 7.20 13.64 3.10
N LEU A 39 5.89 13.65 3.22
CA LEU A 39 5.03 14.66 2.58
C LEU A 39 5.30 16.07 3.12
N ILE A 40 5.55 16.21 4.42
CA ILE A 40 5.96 17.48 5.04
C ILE A 40 7.32 17.92 4.49
N ALA A 41 8.29 17.00 4.40
CA ALA A 41 9.61 17.29 3.82
C ALA A 41 9.51 17.74 2.35
N GLN A 42 8.76 17.00 1.53
CA GLN A 42 8.48 17.32 0.13
C GLN A 42 7.83 18.73 -0.01
N SER A 43 6.82 19.01 0.81
CA SER A 43 6.11 20.29 0.81
C SER A 43 7.00 21.45 1.28
N ALA A 44 7.88 21.20 2.25
CA ALA A 44 8.86 22.18 2.72
C ALA A 44 9.87 22.54 1.63
N VAL A 45 10.37 21.56 0.88
CA VAL A 45 11.25 21.77 -0.29
C VAL A 45 10.54 22.62 -1.35
N GLY A 46 9.29 22.30 -1.69
CA GLY A 46 8.48 23.10 -2.60
C GLY A 46 8.27 24.53 -2.10
N ALA A 47 7.98 24.72 -0.81
CA ALA A 47 7.82 26.03 -0.21
C ALA A 47 9.15 26.83 -0.20
N ALA A 48 10.28 26.18 0.05
CA ALA A 48 11.60 26.78 -0.01
C ALA A 48 12.00 27.17 -1.46
N ALA A 49 11.82 26.26 -2.40
CA ALA A 49 12.09 26.49 -3.82
C ALA A 49 11.28 27.67 -4.40
N ARG A 50 10.03 27.82 -3.97
CA ARG A 50 9.17 28.96 -4.37
C ARG A 50 9.56 30.30 -3.73
N ARG A 51 10.40 30.32 -2.70
CA ARG A 51 10.96 31.58 -2.13
C ARG A 51 12.12 32.13 -2.97
N VAL A 52 12.82 31.24 -3.66
CA VAL A 52 13.77 31.57 -4.70
C VAL A 52 12.96 31.65 -6.01
N PRO A 53 13.14 32.66 -6.89
CA PRO A 53 12.40 32.77 -8.15
C PRO A 53 12.87 31.73 -9.18
N LEU A 54 12.68 30.45 -8.84
CA LEU A 54 12.95 29.30 -9.71
C LEU A 54 11.80 29.12 -10.71
N ALA A 55 12.11 28.63 -11.90
CA ALA A 55 11.08 28.20 -12.85
C ALA A 55 10.19 27.12 -12.22
N ARG A 56 8.90 27.12 -12.54
CA ARG A 56 7.91 26.18 -11.98
C ARG A 56 8.34 24.72 -12.13
N THR A 57 8.91 24.39 -13.30
CA THR A 57 9.45 23.06 -13.61
C THR A 57 10.61 22.66 -12.70
N LEU A 58 11.50 23.58 -12.37
CA LEU A 58 12.61 23.30 -11.44
C LEU A 58 12.14 23.09 -10.00
N THR A 59 11.07 23.75 -9.57
CA THR A 59 10.47 23.53 -8.25
C THR A 59 9.91 22.11 -8.15
N VAL A 60 9.18 21.65 -9.17
CA VAL A 60 8.64 20.29 -9.23
C VAL A 60 9.76 19.26 -9.32
N ALA A 61 10.78 19.51 -10.16
CA ALA A 61 11.92 18.62 -10.27
C ALA A 61 12.69 18.47 -8.95
N ALA A 62 12.85 19.56 -8.19
CA ALA A 62 13.47 19.51 -6.86
C ALA A 62 12.64 18.68 -5.86
N GLN A 63 11.30 18.82 -5.88
CA GLN A 63 10.41 18.02 -5.04
C GLN A 63 10.47 16.53 -5.40
N VAL A 64 10.44 16.18 -6.69
CA VAL A 64 10.58 14.81 -7.19
C VAL A 64 11.93 14.23 -6.78
N LEU A 65 13.02 14.96 -7.01
CA LEU A 65 14.36 14.50 -6.68
C LEU A 65 14.51 14.22 -5.17
N VAL A 66 14.06 15.14 -4.33
CA VAL A 66 14.12 14.95 -2.87
C VAL A 66 13.24 13.79 -2.42
N SER A 67 12.04 13.64 -2.98
CA SER A 67 11.17 12.50 -2.66
C SER A 67 11.80 11.17 -3.03
N LEU A 68 12.41 11.06 -4.24
CA LEU A 68 13.11 9.86 -4.67
C LEU A 68 14.33 9.56 -3.81
N LEU A 69 15.12 10.57 -3.46
CA LEU A 69 16.29 10.39 -2.58
C LEU A 69 15.89 9.95 -1.17
N LEU A 70 14.83 10.51 -0.61
CA LEU A 70 14.32 10.11 0.70
C LEU A 70 13.74 8.69 0.68
N LEU A 71 12.99 8.32 -0.37
CA LEU A 71 12.50 6.96 -0.53
C LEU A 71 13.66 5.97 -0.71
N ALA A 72 14.60 6.26 -1.60
CA ALA A 72 15.77 5.41 -1.81
C ALA A 72 16.56 5.23 -0.50
N PHE A 73 16.74 6.30 0.27
CA PHE A 73 17.44 6.25 1.54
C PHE A 73 16.72 5.41 2.60
N LEU A 74 15.39 5.53 2.73
CA LEU A 74 14.60 4.79 3.72
C LEU A 74 14.44 3.31 3.41
N TYR A 75 14.55 2.94 2.13
CA TYR A 75 14.36 1.57 1.66
C TYR A 75 15.65 0.95 1.11
N ALA A 76 16.79 1.66 1.15
CA ALA A 76 18.09 1.09 0.80
C ALA A 76 18.48 -0.02 1.78
N GLY A 77 18.96 -1.13 1.25
CA GLY A 77 19.40 -2.27 2.06
C GLY A 77 18.31 -3.20 2.56
N LYS A 78 17.06 -3.01 2.11
CA LYS A 78 15.93 -3.90 2.43
C LYS A 78 15.59 -4.89 1.31
N GLY A 79 16.29 -4.80 0.18
CA GLY A 79 16.17 -5.75 -0.95
C GLY A 79 17.23 -6.84 -0.88
N GLU A 80 16.93 -8.02 -1.46
CA GLU A 80 17.80 -9.21 -1.44
C GLU A 80 18.89 -9.20 -2.52
N SER A 81 19.07 -8.12 -3.28
CA SER A 81 20.01 -8.11 -4.41
C SER A 81 21.41 -7.64 -4.03
N GLN A 82 22.42 -8.41 -4.39
CA GLN A 82 23.85 -8.07 -4.30
C GLN A 82 24.29 -7.35 -5.59
N GLY A 83 24.23 -6.02 -5.62
CA GLY A 83 24.70 -5.23 -6.76
C GLY A 83 26.09 -4.65 -6.55
N ASP A 84 26.93 -4.68 -7.60
CA ASP A 84 28.30 -4.16 -7.61
C ASP A 84 28.36 -2.63 -7.75
N GLY A 85 28.01 -1.91 -6.70
CA GLY A 85 28.20 -0.46 -6.63
C GLY A 85 27.03 0.32 -6.01
N PRO A 86 27.28 1.48 -5.36
CA PRO A 86 26.29 2.16 -4.54
C PRO A 86 25.08 2.70 -5.33
N LEU A 87 25.22 3.08 -6.59
CA LEU A 87 24.12 3.55 -7.43
C LEU A 87 23.35 2.38 -8.06
N ALA A 88 24.05 1.34 -8.50
CA ALA A 88 23.44 0.13 -9.01
C ALA A 88 22.60 -0.55 -7.92
N TYR A 89 23.17 -0.69 -6.72
CA TYR A 89 22.51 -1.19 -5.53
C TYR A 89 21.20 -0.46 -5.21
N LEU A 90 21.21 0.90 -5.20
CA LEU A 90 20.00 1.69 -4.95
C LEU A 90 18.91 1.46 -6.00
N VAL A 91 19.27 1.32 -7.29
CA VAL A 91 18.28 1.16 -8.37
C VAL A 91 17.76 -0.28 -8.44
N THR A 92 18.62 -1.28 -8.27
CA THR A 92 18.25 -2.70 -8.33
C THR A 92 17.40 -3.09 -7.13
N ASP A 93 17.79 -2.70 -5.91
CA ASP A 93 17.05 -3.00 -4.69
C ASP A 93 15.70 -2.29 -4.64
N PHE A 94 15.66 -1.01 -5.03
CA PHE A 94 14.42 -0.27 -5.10
C PHE A 94 13.46 -0.88 -6.13
N GLY A 95 13.98 -1.28 -7.30
CA GLY A 95 13.19 -1.95 -8.33
C GLY A 95 12.70 -3.32 -7.90
N ALA A 96 13.55 -4.11 -7.23
CA ALA A 96 13.19 -5.42 -6.69
C ALA A 96 12.10 -5.30 -5.61
N LEU A 97 12.27 -4.36 -4.66
CA LEU A 97 11.31 -4.10 -3.59
C LEU A 97 9.96 -3.57 -4.13
N PHE A 98 10.00 -2.72 -5.16
CA PHE A 98 8.80 -2.26 -5.84
C PHE A 98 8.08 -3.41 -6.55
N GLY A 99 8.83 -4.27 -7.25
CA GLY A 99 8.30 -5.48 -7.89
C GLY A 99 7.74 -6.48 -6.87
N GLN A 100 8.38 -6.63 -5.70
CA GLN A 100 7.84 -7.41 -4.58
C GLN A 100 6.53 -6.83 -4.09
N GLY A 101 6.46 -5.51 -3.86
CA GLY A 101 5.22 -4.87 -3.42
C GLY A 101 4.05 -5.05 -4.39
N VAL A 102 4.31 -5.02 -5.70
CA VAL A 102 3.28 -5.29 -6.73
C VAL A 102 2.80 -6.73 -6.64
N ARG A 103 3.70 -7.70 -6.45
CA ARG A 103 3.32 -9.11 -6.23
C ARG A 103 2.53 -9.27 -4.94
N ASP A 104 3.01 -8.67 -3.84
CA ASP A 104 2.35 -8.71 -2.53
C ASP A 104 0.91 -8.19 -2.57
N VAL A 105 0.65 -7.12 -3.35
CA VAL A 105 -0.73 -6.61 -3.56
C VAL A 105 -1.63 -7.62 -4.25
N GLY A 106 -1.09 -8.42 -5.18
CA GLY A 106 -1.84 -9.51 -5.84
C GLY A 106 -2.02 -10.74 -4.97
N GLU A 107 -1.11 -10.96 -4.00
CA GLU A 107 -1.06 -12.18 -3.19
C GLU A 107 -1.80 -12.08 -1.85
N PHE A 108 -1.87 -10.88 -1.26
CA PHE A 108 -2.45 -10.71 0.07
C PHE A 108 -3.91 -10.25 0.03
N ALA A 109 -4.75 -10.89 0.85
CA ALA A 109 -6.11 -10.42 1.10
C ALA A 109 -6.11 -9.18 2.02
N ILE A 110 -7.13 -8.34 1.88
CA ILE A 110 -7.30 -7.12 2.69
C ILE A 110 -7.96 -7.50 4.04
N PRO A 111 -7.41 -7.01 5.18
CA PRO A 111 -6.21 -6.17 5.33
C PRO A 111 -4.90 -6.95 5.11
N ALA A 112 -4.02 -6.41 4.25
CA ALA A 112 -2.75 -7.03 3.92
C ALA A 112 -1.69 -6.77 5.01
N PRO A 113 -0.74 -7.70 5.25
CA PRO A 113 0.38 -7.45 6.14
C PRO A 113 1.25 -6.31 5.57
N LEU A 114 1.73 -5.43 6.46
CA LEU A 114 2.54 -4.28 6.06
C LEU A 114 3.97 -4.71 5.72
N THR A 115 4.17 -5.38 4.57
CA THR A 115 5.51 -5.70 4.05
C THR A 115 6.24 -4.42 3.61
N ASP A 116 7.58 -4.46 3.53
CA ASP A 116 8.34 -3.29 3.07
C ASP A 116 8.00 -2.92 1.62
N GLY A 117 7.63 -3.89 0.77
CA GLY A 117 7.15 -3.66 -0.60
C GLY A 117 5.80 -2.92 -0.63
N ILE A 118 4.80 -3.38 0.11
CA ILE A 118 3.48 -2.72 0.23
C ILE A 118 3.65 -1.32 0.84
N LYS A 119 4.49 -1.19 1.87
CA LYS A 119 4.78 0.09 2.52
C LYS A 119 5.41 1.09 1.54
N LEU A 120 6.36 0.64 0.71
CA LEU A 120 6.95 1.46 -0.34
C LEU A 120 5.89 1.93 -1.36
N LEU A 121 5.00 1.05 -1.81
CA LEU A 121 3.92 1.39 -2.74
C LEU A 121 2.97 2.43 -2.15
N LEU A 122 2.51 2.25 -0.91
CA LEU A 122 1.61 3.18 -0.24
C LEU A 122 2.25 4.55 -0.04
N VAL A 123 3.47 4.59 0.48
CA VAL A 123 4.19 5.84 0.74
C VAL A 123 4.51 6.58 -0.57
N SER A 124 5.01 5.88 -1.60
CA SER A 124 5.31 6.49 -2.90
C SER A 124 4.04 6.99 -3.60
N GLY A 125 2.93 6.26 -3.50
CA GLY A 125 1.62 6.68 -3.99
C GLY A 125 1.13 7.98 -3.33
N VAL A 126 1.21 8.08 -2.01
CA VAL A 126 0.85 9.30 -1.26
C VAL A 126 1.74 10.48 -1.63
N LEU A 127 3.06 10.27 -1.79
CA LEU A 127 3.99 11.32 -2.21
C LEU A 127 3.70 11.79 -3.64
N LEU A 128 3.38 10.89 -4.56
CA LEU A 128 2.99 11.22 -5.93
C LEU A 128 1.72 12.07 -5.96
N ILE A 129 0.68 11.65 -5.23
CA ILE A 129 -0.57 12.42 -5.10
C ILE A 129 -0.30 13.77 -4.44
N GLY A 130 0.49 13.82 -3.37
CA GLY A 130 0.89 15.07 -2.70
C GLY A 130 1.62 16.03 -3.64
N LEU A 131 2.50 15.51 -4.51
CA LEU A 131 3.17 16.28 -5.55
C LEU A 131 2.19 16.87 -6.56
N LEU A 132 1.23 16.06 -7.03
CA LEU A 132 0.19 16.52 -7.97
C LEU A 132 -0.72 17.57 -7.33
N VAL A 133 -1.13 17.38 -6.09
CA VAL A 133 -1.94 18.34 -5.33
C VAL A 133 -1.17 19.65 -5.12
N ASP A 134 0.10 19.60 -4.71
CA ASP A 134 0.96 20.79 -4.56
C ASP A 134 1.20 21.50 -5.91
N LEU A 135 1.43 20.73 -6.98
CA LEU A 135 1.57 21.27 -8.34
C LEU A 135 0.29 22.04 -8.75
N LEU A 136 -0.86 21.42 -8.66
CA LEU A 136 -2.14 22.01 -9.10
C LEU A 136 -2.59 23.16 -8.20
N ALA A 137 -2.61 22.97 -6.89
CA ALA A 137 -3.15 23.95 -5.95
C ALA A 137 -2.19 25.13 -5.73
N VAL A 138 -0.89 24.87 -5.58
CA VAL A 138 0.09 25.90 -5.15
C VAL A 138 0.86 26.49 -6.30
N THR A 139 1.34 25.64 -7.23
CA THR A 139 2.20 26.07 -8.35
C THR A 139 1.37 26.63 -9.51
N VAL A 140 0.31 25.95 -9.93
CA VAL A 140 -0.61 26.36 -11.00
C VAL A 140 -1.71 27.30 -10.46
N ARG A 141 -2.03 27.21 -9.17
CA ARG A 141 -3.08 27.98 -8.47
C ARG A 141 -4.50 27.64 -8.94
N THR A 142 -4.79 26.38 -9.05
CA THR A 142 -6.10 25.83 -9.38
C THR A 142 -6.45 24.74 -8.37
N ALA A 143 -6.88 25.14 -7.13
CA ALA A 143 -7.22 24.18 -6.08
C ALA A 143 -8.41 23.29 -6.48
N ALA A 144 -9.29 23.77 -7.35
CA ALA A 144 -10.39 22.94 -7.86
C ALA A 144 -9.88 21.70 -8.62
N ALA A 145 -8.84 21.84 -9.44
CA ALA A 145 -8.23 20.73 -10.17
C ALA A 145 -7.49 19.74 -9.23
N ALA A 146 -7.00 20.20 -8.08
CA ALA A 146 -6.38 19.34 -7.07
C ALA A 146 -7.33 18.32 -6.45
N GLY A 147 -8.64 18.50 -6.61
CA GLY A 147 -9.64 17.51 -6.22
C GLY A 147 -9.56 16.22 -7.02
N LEU A 148 -9.09 16.23 -8.27
CA LEU A 148 -8.98 15.03 -9.10
C LEU A 148 -7.98 13.99 -8.53
N PRO A 149 -6.71 14.33 -8.22
CA PRO A 149 -5.81 13.38 -7.60
C PRO A 149 -6.26 12.94 -6.20
N LEU A 150 -6.90 13.81 -5.40
CA LEU A 150 -7.47 13.42 -4.11
C LEU A 150 -8.63 12.42 -4.29
N LEU A 151 -9.51 12.67 -5.28
CA LEU A 151 -10.59 11.74 -5.61
C LEU A 151 -10.06 10.40 -6.10
N ALA A 152 -9.01 10.40 -6.93
CA ALA A 152 -8.37 9.17 -7.41
C ALA A 152 -7.83 8.33 -6.22
N LEU A 153 -7.14 8.97 -5.27
CA LEU A 153 -6.64 8.30 -4.07
C LEU A 153 -7.77 7.69 -3.23
N TYR A 154 -8.84 8.47 -3.02
CA TYR A 154 -10.03 8.00 -2.31
C TYR A 154 -10.73 6.84 -3.04
N SER A 155 -10.88 6.94 -4.38
CA SER A 155 -11.56 5.92 -5.19
C SER A 155 -10.84 4.58 -5.18
N VAL A 156 -9.49 4.57 -5.20
CA VAL A 156 -8.70 3.35 -5.04
C VAL A 156 -8.99 2.70 -3.69
N ALA A 157 -8.95 3.49 -2.62
CA ALA A 157 -9.26 3.00 -1.28
C ALA A 157 -10.68 2.44 -1.17
N ALA A 158 -11.68 3.17 -1.65
CA ALA A 158 -13.08 2.79 -1.60
C ALA A 158 -13.39 1.55 -2.46
N GLY A 159 -12.75 1.44 -3.64
CA GLY A 159 -12.91 0.29 -4.53
C GLY A 159 -12.35 -1.01 -3.95
N LEU A 160 -11.23 -0.92 -3.24
CA LEU A 160 -10.57 -2.09 -2.66
C LEU A 160 -11.12 -2.49 -1.29
N SER A 161 -11.66 -1.54 -0.49
CA SER A 161 -12.12 -1.82 0.89
C SER A 161 -13.51 -2.46 0.98
N GLY A 162 -14.22 -2.65 -0.14
CA GLY A 162 -15.53 -3.32 -0.16
C GLY A 162 -16.66 -2.60 0.61
N GLY A 163 -16.52 -1.33 0.96
CA GLY A 163 -17.60 -0.51 1.55
C GLY A 163 -17.87 -0.77 3.04
N GLY A 164 -16.86 -1.09 3.84
CA GLY A 164 -17.01 -1.27 5.29
C GLY A 164 -17.54 -0.03 6.03
N ASP A 165 -18.04 -0.22 7.26
CA ASP A 165 -18.75 0.78 8.10
C ASP A 165 -17.99 2.09 8.34
N ALA A 166 -16.65 2.09 8.22
CA ALA A 166 -15.80 3.29 8.39
C ALA A 166 -15.62 4.13 7.12
N SER A 167 -16.16 3.72 5.96
CA SER A 167 -15.95 4.38 4.67
C SER A 167 -16.47 5.83 4.63
N TRP A 168 -17.56 6.13 5.36
CA TRP A 168 -18.12 7.48 5.46
C TRP A 168 -17.20 8.45 6.22
N ILE A 169 -16.45 8.00 7.23
CA ILE A 169 -15.48 8.81 7.97
C ILE A 169 -14.33 9.22 7.04
N ALA A 170 -13.81 8.27 6.26
CA ALA A 170 -12.76 8.52 5.28
C ALA A 170 -13.22 9.52 4.22
N PHE A 171 -14.46 9.41 3.73
CA PHE A 171 -15.08 10.37 2.81
C PHE A 171 -15.16 11.77 3.44
N LEU A 172 -15.64 11.88 4.68
CA LEU A 172 -15.71 13.15 5.42
C LEU A 172 -14.33 13.79 5.55
N LEU A 173 -13.32 13.03 5.95
CA LEU A 173 -11.97 13.54 6.11
C LEU A 173 -11.38 14.06 4.79
N ALA A 174 -11.53 13.28 3.70
CA ALA A 174 -11.11 13.69 2.37
C ALA A 174 -11.84 14.95 1.89
N GLY A 175 -13.18 14.97 2.05
CA GLY A 175 -14.02 16.11 1.70
C GLY A 175 -13.68 17.37 2.51
N CYS A 176 -13.49 17.25 3.81
CA CYS A 176 -13.05 18.36 4.67
C CYS A 176 -11.68 18.90 4.23
N GLY A 177 -10.70 18.03 3.96
CA GLY A 177 -9.39 18.42 3.47
C GLY A 177 -9.47 19.21 2.16
N TYR A 178 -10.24 18.72 1.20
CA TYR A 178 -10.46 19.39 -0.08
C TYR A 178 -11.19 20.74 0.06
N LEU A 179 -12.24 20.81 0.88
CA LEU A 179 -12.96 22.06 1.15
C LEU A 179 -12.08 23.11 1.84
N MET A 180 -11.20 22.71 2.76
CA MET A 180 -10.24 23.61 3.38
C MET A 180 -9.25 24.17 2.34
N LEU A 181 -8.82 23.36 1.37
CA LEU A 181 -7.96 23.80 0.28
C LEU A 181 -8.66 24.81 -0.63
N LEU A 182 -9.91 24.57 -1.04
CA LEU A 182 -10.74 25.49 -1.82
C LEU A 182 -10.99 26.81 -1.10
N LEU A 183 -11.32 26.77 0.19
CA LEU A 183 -11.55 27.97 1.00
C LEU A 183 -10.27 28.82 1.11
N SER A 184 -9.12 28.17 1.22
CA SER A 184 -7.82 28.84 1.28
C SER A 184 -7.51 29.59 -0.03
N GLU A 185 -7.74 28.96 -1.18
CA GLU A 185 -7.56 29.60 -2.50
C GLU A 185 -8.55 30.77 -2.70
N GLY A 186 -9.84 30.54 -2.36
CA GLY A 186 -10.86 31.57 -2.50
C GLY A 186 -10.55 32.83 -1.71
N ARG A 187 -10.05 32.67 -0.47
CA ARG A 187 -9.60 33.80 0.35
C ARG A 187 -8.41 34.55 -0.25
N ASP A 188 -7.44 33.83 -0.81
CA ASP A 188 -6.28 34.43 -1.46
C ASP A 188 -6.66 35.22 -2.72
N ARG A 189 -7.60 34.70 -3.52
CA ARG A 189 -8.14 35.40 -4.71
C ARG A 189 -8.89 36.67 -4.32
N LEU A 190 -9.79 36.61 -3.34
CA LEU A 190 -10.55 37.77 -2.86
C LEU A 190 -9.63 38.84 -2.27
N ALA A 191 -8.58 38.45 -1.53
CA ALA A 191 -7.59 39.39 -0.97
C ALA A 191 -6.77 40.08 -2.05
N GLN A 192 -6.62 39.52 -3.24
CA GLN A 192 -5.94 40.13 -4.37
C GLN A 192 -6.87 41.14 -5.09
N TRP A 193 -8.18 40.85 -5.21
CA TRP A 193 -9.15 41.76 -5.81
C TRP A 193 -9.35 43.06 -4.98
N GLY A 194 -9.38 42.93 -3.66
CA GLY A 194 -9.49 44.09 -2.76
C GLY A 194 -8.31 45.07 -2.81
N ARG A 195 -7.17 44.65 -3.30
CA ARG A 195 -5.98 45.52 -3.46
C ARG A 195 -6.00 46.37 -4.73
N VAL A 196 -6.75 45.98 -5.75
CA VAL A 196 -6.81 46.70 -7.04
C VAL A 196 -7.67 47.94 -6.95
N PHE A 197 -8.65 48.01 -6.08
CA PHE A 197 -9.59 49.13 -5.91
C PHE A 197 -9.27 50.07 -4.75
N GLY A 198 -8.22 49.82 -3.97
CA GLY A 198 -7.87 50.57 -2.74
C GLY A 198 -6.66 51.48 -2.79
N ALA A 199 -6.01 51.65 -3.94
CA ALA A 199 -4.79 52.44 -4.04
C ALA A 199 -4.86 53.56 -5.08
N ALA A 200 -5.63 54.60 -4.83
CA ALA A 200 -5.40 55.91 -5.36
C ALA A 200 -5.12 56.88 -4.22
N PRO A 201 -3.90 57.38 -3.98
CA PRO A 201 -3.69 58.47 -3.06
C PRO A 201 -4.25 59.75 -3.69
N ARG A 202 -5.44 60.19 -3.33
CA ARG A 202 -5.90 61.53 -3.59
C ARG A 202 -5.12 62.48 -2.69
N ARG A 203 -4.15 63.18 -3.27
CA ARG A 203 -3.60 64.40 -2.71
C ARG A 203 -4.65 65.52 -2.93
N GLY A 204 -5.04 66.13 -1.84
CA GLY A 204 -5.67 67.47 -1.82
C GLY A 204 -7.18 67.49 -1.80
N ALA A 205 -7.74 67.49 -0.57
CA ALA A 205 -8.86 68.34 -0.17
C ALA A 205 -8.89 68.34 1.36
N ALA A 206 -8.43 69.41 1.95
CA ALA A 206 -8.79 69.76 3.33
C ALA A 206 -10.27 70.21 3.38
N ASP A 207 -10.84 70.02 4.57
CA ASP A 207 -12.13 70.48 5.00
C ASP A 207 -13.42 69.87 4.41
N SER A 208 -13.92 68.90 5.21
CA SER A 208 -15.30 68.90 5.71
C SER A 208 -15.45 67.77 6.73
N GLY A 209 -15.55 68.10 7.97
CA GLY A 209 -15.80 67.13 9.02
C GLY A 209 -17.26 66.61 8.92
N LEU A 210 -17.33 65.37 8.65
CA LEU A 210 -18.37 64.38 8.87
C LEU A 210 -18.10 63.10 8.12
N ALA A 211 -17.10 62.36 8.64
CA ALA A 211 -16.97 60.93 8.30
C ALA A 211 -16.44 60.21 9.52
N GLY A 212 -17.31 59.99 10.47
CA GLY A 212 -17.09 59.04 11.55
C GLY A 212 -16.75 57.67 10.99
N ALA A 213 -15.68 57.16 11.51
CA ALA A 213 -15.37 55.76 11.74
C ALA A 213 -16.26 54.72 10.99
N THR A 214 -15.75 54.17 9.92
CA THR A 214 -15.95 52.76 9.61
C THR A 214 -14.78 52.31 8.70
N GLY A 215 -13.63 52.13 9.28
CA GLY A 215 -12.60 51.25 8.72
C GLY A 215 -13.09 49.80 8.77
N GLY A 216 -14.22 49.52 8.11
CA GLY A 216 -14.70 48.19 7.93
C GLY A 216 -13.82 47.45 6.94
N GLN A 217 -12.95 46.59 7.45
CA GLN A 217 -12.42 45.48 6.64
C GLN A 217 -13.63 44.83 5.97
N ALA A 218 -13.73 44.89 4.65
CA ALA A 218 -14.70 44.14 3.86
C ALA A 218 -14.45 42.67 4.11
N THR A 219 -15.02 42.13 5.18
CA THR A 219 -15.09 40.69 5.44
C THR A 219 -16.09 40.13 4.42
N ALA A 220 -15.57 39.62 3.28
CA ALA A 220 -16.36 38.82 2.37
C ALA A 220 -17.17 37.80 3.16
N PRO A 221 -18.39 37.44 2.76
CA PRO A 221 -19.32 36.61 3.53
C PRO A 221 -18.83 35.17 3.62
N VAL A 222 -17.78 34.94 4.41
CA VAL A 222 -17.18 33.60 4.67
C VAL A 222 -18.22 32.67 5.31
N LYS A 223 -19.22 33.25 5.98
CA LYS A 223 -20.32 32.47 6.58
C LYS A 223 -21.21 31.78 5.53
N PHE A 224 -21.36 32.38 4.34
CA PHE A 224 -22.20 31.80 3.28
C PHE A 224 -21.54 30.64 2.58
N GLY A 225 -20.26 30.75 2.23
CA GLY A 225 -19.49 29.65 1.60
C GLY A 225 -19.34 28.44 2.53
N ARG A 226 -19.19 28.67 3.83
CA ARG A 226 -19.13 27.57 4.82
C ARG A 226 -20.46 26.82 4.96
N ARG A 227 -21.60 27.53 4.87
CA ARG A 227 -22.94 26.90 4.86
C ARG A 227 -23.16 26.07 3.60
N ILE A 228 -22.78 26.58 2.43
CA ILE A 228 -22.87 25.83 1.16
C ILE A 228 -21.97 24.58 1.21
N GLY A 229 -20.76 24.69 1.72
CA GLY A 229 -19.86 23.53 1.88
C GLY A 229 -20.43 22.44 2.79
N VAL A 230 -21.03 22.83 3.93
CA VAL A 230 -21.67 21.88 4.86
C VAL A 230 -22.90 21.23 4.22
N VAL A 231 -23.73 21.99 3.50
CA VAL A 231 -24.91 21.46 2.79
C VAL A 231 -24.48 20.53 1.65
N ALA A 232 -23.47 20.90 0.86
CA ALA A 232 -22.97 20.07 -0.23
C ALA A 232 -22.37 18.75 0.29
N LEU A 233 -21.61 18.80 1.40
CA LEU A 233 -21.07 17.61 2.04
C LEU A 233 -22.17 16.74 2.66
N GLY A 234 -23.17 17.35 3.27
CA GLY A 234 -24.37 16.66 3.80
C GLY A 234 -25.18 15.97 2.70
N LEU A 235 -25.39 16.63 1.55
CA LEU A 235 -26.04 16.04 0.38
C LEU A 235 -25.21 14.90 -0.21
N ALA A 236 -23.89 15.07 -0.33
CA ALA A 236 -22.99 14.05 -0.83
C ALA A 236 -22.93 12.79 0.05
N LEU A 237 -23.23 12.91 1.34
CA LEU A 237 -23.38 11.78 2.27
C LEU A 237 -24.79 11.18 2.23
N ALA A 238 -25.82 12.01 2.13
CA ALA A 238 -27.21 11.57 2.17
C ALA A 238 -27.62 10.83 0.88
N VAL A 239 -27.14 11.28 -0.29
CA VAL A 239 -27.51 10.70 -1.58
C VAL A 239 -27.07 9.22 -1.70
N PRO A 240 -25.82 8.82 -1.40
CA PRO A 240 -25.43 7.40 -1.41
C PRO A 240 -26.11 6.54 -0.35
N ALA A 241 -26.51 7.15 0.79
CA ALA A 241 -27.21 6.43 1.87
C ALA A 241 -28.68 6.10 1.52
N VAL A 242 -29.29 6.85 0.59
CA VAL A 242 -30.70 6.68 0.19
C VAL A 242 -30.82 5.93 -1.13
N LEU A 243 -29.81 6.01 -2.01
CA LEU A 243 -29.81 5.26 -3.27
C LEU A 243 -29.34 3.81 -3.00
N PRO A 244 -30.09 2.80 -3.52
CA PRO A 244 -29.61 1.43 -3.46
C PRO A 244 -28.23 1.37 -4.14
N SER A 245 -27.27 0.70 -3.49
CA SER A 245 -25.93 0.51 -4.00
C SER A 245 -26.00 -0.05 -5.42
N LEU A 246 -25.64 0.72 -6.42
CA LEU A 246 -25.30 0.24 -7.74
C LEU A 246 -24.04 -0.62 -7.58
N GLY A 247 -24.25 -1.88 -7.26
CA GLY A 247 -23.21 -2.90 -7.15
C GLY A 247 -22.62 -3.17 -8.53
N GLY A 248 -21.66 -2.39 -8.90
CA GLY A 248 -20.93 -2.49 -10.15
C GLY A 248 -20.22 -1.17 -10.38
N GLY A 249 -19.05 -0.99 -9.76
CA GLY A 249 -18.17 0.12 -10.11
C GLY A 249 -17.83 0.05 -11.59
N LEU A 250 -17.67 1.20 -12.24
CA LEU A 250 -17.24 1.37 -13.64
C LEU A 250 -15.93 0.63 -14.02
N LEU A 251 -15.31 -0.06 -13.06
CA LEU A 251 -14.13 -0.92 -13.19
C LEU A 251 -14.44 -2.40 -12.89
N GLY A 252 -15.72 -2.78 -12.77
CA GLY A 252 -16.15 -4.18 -12.69
C GLY A 252 -16.17 -4.87 -14.05
N GLY A 253 -15.30 -4.48 -14.96
CA GLY A 253 -15.01 -5.19 -16.20
C GLY A 253 -14.01 -6.29 -15.93
N THR A 254 -14.46 -7.53 -16.10
CA THR A 254 -13.68 -8.71 -16.44
C THR A 254 -12.25 -8.74 -15.90
N GLN A 255 -12.09 -9.18 -14.66
CA GLN A 255 -10.84 -9.78 -14.23
C GLN A 255 -10.77 -11.20 -14.83
N ASP A 256 -10.59 -11.24 -16.14
CA ASP A 256 -9.93 -12.37 -16.79
C ASP A 256 -8.48 -12.26 -16.33
N GLY A 257 -8.12 -13.10 -15.35
CA GLY A 257 -6.77 -13.15 -14.78
C GLY A 257 -5.78 -13.52 -15.87
N ASP A 258 -5.10 -12.52 -16.40
CA ASP A 258 -3.93 -12.71 -17.24
C ASP A 258 -2.74 -13.03 -16.31
N GLU A 259 -2.55 -14.31 -16.05
CA GLU A 259 -1.41 -14.84 -15.30
C GLU A 259 -0.17 -14.89 -16.22
N SER A 260 0.46 -13.73 -16.41
CA SER A 260 1.76 -13.64 -17.06
C SER A 260 2.87 -13.68 -16.03
N GLY A 261 3.31 -14.88 -15.69
CA GLY A 261 4.48 -15.10 -14.84
C GLY A 261 5.12 -16.44 -15.12
N SER A 262 5.84 -16.58 -16.23
CA SER A 262 6.63 -17.77 -16.50
C SER A 262 8.05 -17.42 -16.89
N GLY A 263 8.99 -17.71 -15.95
CA GLY A 263 10.36 -18.03 -16.29
C GLY A 263 10.46 -19.51 -16.73
N PRO A 264 11.52 -19.91 -17.45
CA PRO A 264 11.72 -21.29 -17.90
C PRO A 264 12.17 -22.20 -16.74
N GLY A 265 11.21 -22.72 -16.01
CA GLY A 265 11.36 -23.67 -14.92
C GLY A 265 10.00 -23.78 -14.26
N GLY A 266 9.18 -24.72 -14.69
CA GLY A 266 7.74 -24.85 -14.40
C GLY A 266 7.39 -24.88 -12.92
N THR A 267 7.45 -23.76 -12.26
CA THR A 267 6.95 -23.56 -10.90
C THR A 267 5.46 -23.21 -11.00
N ILE A 268 4.64 -23.98 -10.32
CA ILE A 268 3.20 -23.76 -10.20
C ILE A 268 3.01 -22.52 -9.33
N THR A 269 2.76 -21.36 -9.91
CA THR A 269 2.32 -20.18 -9.15
C THR A 269 0.81 -20.31 -8.95
N ALA A 270 0.39 -20.85 -7.81
CA ALA A 270 -1.01 -20.85 -7.44
C ALA A 270 -1.42 -19.43 -7.08
N VAL A 271 -2.48 -18.92 -7.69
CA VAL A 271 -3.24 -17.74 -7.20
C VAL A 271 -3.57 -18.00 -5.73
N ASN A 272 -3.43 -16.98 -4.89
CA ASN A 272 -3.72 -17.14 -3.45
C ASN A 272 -5.13 -17.73 -3.27
N PRO A 273 -5.27 -18.97 -2.77
CA PRO A 273 -6.56 -19.66 -2.69
C PRO A 273 -7.55 -18.92 -1.80
N LEU A 274 -7.06 -18.13 -0.84
CA LEU A 274 -7.90 -17.35 0.05
C LEU A 274 -8.66 -16.27 -0.71
N VAL A 275 -7.98 -15.52 -1.59
CA VAL A 275 -8.60 -14.44 -2.37
C VAL A 275 -9.55 -15.00 -3.41
N SER A 276 -9.13 -16.01 -4.16
CA SER A 276 -9.95 -16.61 -5.22
C SER A 276 -11.19 -17.32 -4.66
N LEU A 277 -11.06 -18.05 -3.57
CA LEU A 277 -12.21 -18.70 -2.91
C LEU A 277 -13.18 -17.69 -2.32
N GLN A 278 -12.69 -16.61 -1.66
CA GLN A 278 -13.56 -15.56 -1.14
C GLN A 278 -14.34 -14.87 -2.25
N SER A 279 -13.69 -14.57 -3.37
CA SER A 279 -14.33 -13.99 -4.56
C SER A 279 -15.40 -14.91 -5.11
N ASN A 280 -15.10 -16.20 -5.27
CA ASN A 280 -16.05 -17.18 -5.80
C ASN A 280 -17.27 -17.38 -4.89
N LEU A 281 -17.06 -17.46 -3.56
CA LEU A 281 -18.13 -17.62 -2.57
C LEU A 281 -19.05 -16.40 -2.48
N ASN A 282 -18.55 -15.20 -2.77
CA ASN A 282 -19.29 -13.95 -2.76
C ASN A 282 -19.78 -13.52 -4.15
N ALA A 283 -19.52 -14.31 -5.20
CA ALA A 283 -19.95 -13.99 -6.55
C ALA A 283 -21.47 -13.78 -6.60
N GLN A 284 -21.91 -12.69 -7.24
CA GLN A 284 -23.33 -12.39 -7.39
C GLN A 284 -24.03 -13.41 -8.29
N ASP A 285 -23.34 -13.90 -9.32
CA ASP A 285 -23.79 -14.93 -10.23
C ASP A 285 -23.28 -16.30 -9.78
N ASN A 286 -24.22 -17.12 -9.23
CA ASN A 286 -23.92 -18.50 -8.82
C ASN A 286 -24.04 -19.46 -10.01
N ARG A 287 -23.22 -19.27 -11.05
CA ARG A 287 -23.23 -20.11 -12.25
C ARG A 287 -22.74 -21.51 -11.98
N VAL A 288 -23.32 -22.48 -12.69
CA VAL A 288 -22.86 -23.87 -12.75
C VAL A 288 -21.54 -23.91 -13.53
N ILE A 289 -20.51 -24.53 -12.92
CA ILE A 289 -19.16 -24.64 -13.47
C ILE A 289 -18.78 -26.06 -13.86
N LEU A 290 -19.33 -27.06 -13.17
CA LEU A 290 -19.13 -28.48 -13.47
C LEU A 290 -20.46 -29.22 -13.37
N ARG A 291 -20.61 -30.24 -14.18
CA ARG A 291 -21.67 -31.23 -14.05
C ARG A 291 -21.04 -32.62 -14.07
N TYR A 292 -21.44 -33.51 -13.17
CA TYR A 292 -20.91 -34.86 -13.17
C TYR A 292 -21.98 -35.92 -12.93
N ARG A 293 -21.67 -37.15 -13.39
CA ARG A 293 -22.41 -38.38 -13.06
C ARG A 293 -21.44 -39.37 -12.43
N THR A 294 -21.87 -40.06 -11.41
CA THR A 294 -21.03 -41.04 -10.69
C THR A 294 -21.85 -42.25 -10.27
N ASN A 295 -21.18 -43.38 -10.20
CA ASN A 295 -21.72 -44.61 -9.61
C ASN A 295 -21.45 -44.71 -8.09
N ASN A 296 -20.91 -43.62 -7.48
CA ASN A 296 -20.72 -43.56 -6.05
C ASN A 296 -22.06 -43.58 -5.31
N PRO A 297 -22.33 -44.57 -4.44
CA PRO A 297 -23.58 -44.60 -3.65
C PRO A 297 -23.70 -43.46 -2.65
N GLN A 298 -22.57 -42.84 -2.27
CA GLN A 298 -22.48 -41.69 -1.37
C GLN A 298 -22.16 -40.41 -2.14
N GLN A 299 -22.97 -40.09 -3.15
CA GLN A 299 -22.76 -38.86 -3.99
C GLN A 299 -22.65 -37.59 -3.15
N GLY A 300 -23.40 -37.44 -2.05
CA GLY A 300 -23.36 -36.28 -1.15
C GLY A 300 -22.08 -36.14 -0.32
N GLU A 301 -21.13 -37.07 -0.43
CA GLU A 301 -19.81 -36.98 0.23
C GLU A 301 -18.65 -36.87 -0.74
N GLN A 302 -18.92 -36.80 -2.06
CA GLN A 302 -17.92 -36.78 -3.09
C GLN A 302 -17.42 -35.36 -3.38
N TYR A 303 -16.34 -34.99 -2.74
CA TYR A 303 -15.64 -33.75 -3.03
C TYR A 303 -14.82 -33.85 -4.33
N LEU A 304 -14.75 -32.75 -5.09
CA LEU A 304 -13.87 -32.63 -6.26
C LEU A 304 -12.66 -31.78 -5.87
N ARG A 305 -11.51 -32.40 -5.70
CA ARG A 305 -10.28 -31.71 -5.33
C ARG A 305 -9.59 -31.17 -6.58
N ILE A 306 -9.13 -29.92 -6.51
CA ILE A 306 -8.32 -29.24 -7.53
C ILE A 306 -6.85 -29.48 -7.24
N LEU A 307 -6.39 -29.13 -6.04
CA LEU A 307 -4.99 -29.24 -5.63
C LEU A 307 -4.85 -29.34 -4.10
N ALA A 308 -3.68 -29.69 -3.64
CA ALA A 308 -3.29 -29.64 -2.23
C ALA A 308 -2.21 -28.59 -2.01
N LEU A 309 -2.36 -27.78 -0.98
CA LEU A 309 -1.41 -26.80 -0.49
C LEU A 309 -0.65 -27.43 0.66
N ASP A 310 0.62 -27.64 0.51
CA ASP A 310 1.44 -28.41 1.43
C ASP A 310 2.62 -27.62 2.01
N GLU A 311 2.98 -26.50 1.43
CA GLU A 311 3.98 -25.60 1.95
C GLU A 311 3.31 -24.47 2.75
N PHE A 312 3.77 -24.26 3.98
CA PHE A 312 3.26 -23.22 4.86
C PHE A 312 4.42 -22.39 5.42
N ASN A 313 4.48 -21.11 5.06
CA ASN A 313 5.54 -20.19 5.47
C ASN A 313 5.13 -19.26 6.64
N GLY A 314 4.00 -19.52 7.30
CA GLY A 314 3.43 -18.69 8.36
C GLY A 314 2.56 -17.54 7.87
N VAL A 315 2.57 -17.25 6.58
CA VAL A 315 1.79 -16.19 5.94
C VAL A 315 0.71 -16.78 5.05
N LYS A 316 1.07 -17.74 4.22
CA LYS A 316 0.19 -18.39 3.23
C LYS A 316 0.48 -19.89 3.13
N TRP A 317 -0.53 -20.61 2.66
CA TRP A 317 -0.40 -21.99 2.23
C TRP A 317 -0.25 -22.02 0.72
N GLU A 318 0.75 -22.75 0.22
CA GLU A 318 1.05 -22.87 -1.21
C GLU A 318 1.24 -24.33 -1.60
N ALA A 319 1.09 -24.60 -2.88
CA ALA A 319 1.53 -25.88 -3.43
C ALA A 319 3.05 -25.81 -3.65
N SER A 320 3.77 -26.80 -3.12
CA SER A 320 5.22 -26.87 -3.34
C SER A 320 5.54 -27.07 -4.82
N GLY A 321 6.60 -26.40 -5.29
CA GLY A 321 7.08 -26.52 -6.67
C GLY A 321 7.73 -27.89 -6.92
N ARG A 322 6.96 -28.84 -7.47
CA ARG A 322 7.42 -30.22 -7.75
C ARG A 322 7.48 -30.55 -9.22
N ALA A 323 8.29 -31.55 -9.55
CA ALA A 323 8.42 -32.01 -10.93
C ALA A 323 7.10 -32.56 -11.46
N LEU A 324 6.74 -32.14 -12.66
CA LEU A 324 5.61 -32.65 -13.41
C LEU A 324 6.07 -33.79 -14.32
N VAL A 325 5.33 -34.89 -14.31
CA VAL A 325 5.58 -36.06 -15.16
C VAL A 325 4.43 -36.22 -16.18
N ASP A 326 4.63 -37.04 -17.19
CA ASP A 326 3.54 -37.40 -18.09
C ASP A 326 2.45 -38.14 -17.31
N VAL A 327 1.19 -37.98 -17.73
CA VAL A 327 0.06 -38.65 -17.07
C VAL A 327 0.13 -40.16 -17.39
N PRO A 328 0.39 -41.04 -16.39
CA PRO A 328 0.39 -42.47 -16.61
C PRO A 328 -1.04 -43.01 -16.81
N GLU A 329 -1.21 -44.09 -17.53
CA GLU A 329 -2.50 -44.77 -17.72
C GLU A 329 -3.16 -45.15 -16.36
N GLN A 330 -2.34 -45.59 -15.42
CA GLN A 330 -2.73 -45.78 -14.04
C GLN A 330 -1.89 -44.91 -13.11
N LEU A 331 -2.57 -44.09 -12.32
CA LEU A 331 -1.89 -43.25 -11.34
C LEU A 331 -1.29 -44.13 -10.24
N PRO A 332 -0.08 -43.79 -9.71
CA PRO A 332 0.53 -44.49 -8.60
C PRO A 332 -0.42 -44.64 -7.42
N GLU A 333 -0.24 -45.66 -6.59
CA GLU A 333 -1.05 -45.82 -5.37
C GLU A 333 -0.86 -44.62 -4.42
N PRO A 334 -1.94 -44.21 -3.66
CA PRO A 334 -1.84 -43.17 -2.66
C PRO A 334 -0.77 -43.51 -1.60
N PRO A 335 0.09 -42.57 -1.22
CA PRO A 335 1.12 -42.83 -0.21
C PRO A 335 0.49 -43.21 1.13
N GLY A 336 1.07 -44.20 1.79
CA GLY A 336 0.67 -44.63 3.11
C GLY A 336 -0.59 -45.50 3.18
N LEU A 337 -1.15 -45.92 2.05
CA LEU A 337 -2.32 -46.79 2.02
C LEU A 337 -1.91 -48.25 2.25
N SER A 338 -2.43 -48.90 3.32
CA SER A 338 -2.18 -50.33 3.58
C SER A 338 -3.00 -51.20 2.66
N SER A 339 -2.52 -52.41 2.39
CA SER A 339 -3.24 -53.43 1.62
C SER A 339 -4.60 -53.78 2.23
N GLN A 340 -4.73 -53.70 3.54
CA GLN A 340 -6.00 -53.96 4.24
C GLN A 340 -7.05 -52.87 3.93
N VAL A 341 -6.69 -51.59 4.02
CA VAL A 341 -7.60 -50.50 3.66
C VAL A 341 -7.86 -50.45 2.17
N ARG A 342 -6.85 -50.71 1.34
CA ARG A 342 -7.01 -50.84 -0.12
C ARG A 342 -7.98 -51.92 -0.52
N GLY A 343 -7.93 -53.08 0.14
CA GLY A 343 -8.78 -54.23 -0.15
C GLY A 343 -10.26 -54.02 0.18
N THR A 344 -10.56 -53.10 1.05
CA THR A 344 -11.96 -52.71 1.41
C THR A 344 -12.48 -51.53 0.59
N ALA A 345 -11.63 -50.85 -0.20
CA ALA A 345 -12.02 -49.70 -0.99
C ALA A 345 -12.76 -50.11 -2.27
N ALA A 346 -13.91 -49.50 -2.49
CA ALA A 346 -14.64 -49.65 -3.76
C ALA A 346 -14.05 -48.71 -4.83
N GLU A 347 -13.98 -49.17 -6.06
CA GLU A 347 -13.61 -48.29 -7.19
C GLU A 347 -14.87 -47.63 -7.74
N VAL A 348 -14.78 -46.30 -7.91
CA VAL A 348 -15.88 -45.46 -8.36
C VAL A 348 -15.47 -44.78 -9.70
N SER A 349 -16.39 -44.73 -10.65
CA SER A 349 -16.21 -43.99 -11.89
C SER A 349 -17.08 -42.75 -11.87
N THR A 350 -16.47 -41.62 -12.27
CA THR A 350 -17.12 -40.31 -12.33
C THR A 350 -16.84 -39.63 -13.64
N SER A 351 -17.87 -39.38 -14.45
CA SER A 351 -17.78 -38.60 -15.70
C SER A 351 -18.12 -37.14 -15.41
N ILE A 352 -17.25 -36.22 -15.79
CA ILE A 352 -17.32 -34.80 -15.45
C ILE A 352 -17.28 -33.99 -16.74
N VAL A 353 -18.17 -32.99 -16.84
CA VAL A 353 -18.22 -32.00 -17.93
C VAL A 353 -18.02 -30.61 -17.31
N ALA A 354 -17.01 -29.92 -17.76
CA ALA A 354 -16.76 -28.55 -17.37
C ALA A 354 -17.49 -27.56 -18.28
N ALA A 355 -18.03 -26.49 -17.70
CA ALA A 355 -18.72 -25.45 -18.47
C ALA A 355 -17.73 -24.62 -19.33
N ASP A 356 -18.21 -24.11 -20.48
CA ASP A 356 -17.42 -23.27 -21.39
C ASP A 356 -16.97 -21.93 -20.77
N ASN A 357 -17.59 -21.50 -19.68
CA ASN A 357 -17.28 -20.28 -18.95
C ASN A 357 -16.45 -20.53 -17.68
N TYR A 358 -15.90 -21.74 -17.50
CA TYR A 358 -15.04 -22.11 -16.39
C TYR A 358 -13.62 -22.39 -16.86
N THR A 359 -12.71 -21.47 -16.57
CA THR A 359 -11.29 -21.60 -16.93
C THR A 359 -10.50 -21.94 -15.70
N GLN A 360 -9.83 -23.09 -15.70
CA GLN A 360 -8.98 -23.56 -14.61
C GLN A 360 -7.87 -24.44 -15.19
N ARG A 361 -6.64 -24.23 -14.74
CA ARG A 361 -5.48 -25.01 -15.20
C ARG A 361 -5.36 -26.36 -14.51
N TYR A 362 -5.91 -26.50 -13.32
CA TYR A 362 -5.87 -27.73 -12.55
C TYR A 362 -7.17 -28.51 -12.72
N LEU A 363 -7.09 -29.83 -12.86
CA LEU A 363 -8.24 -30.67 -13.13
C LEU A 363 -8.99 -31.02 -11.84
N PRO A 364 -10.26 -30.59 -11.65
CA PRO A 364 -11.08 -31.03 -10.51
C PRO A 364 -11.39 -32.51 -10.60
N MET A 365 -11.06 -33.29 -9.57
CA MET A 365 -11.29 -34.73 -9.58
C MET A 365 -11.50 -35.31 -8.16
N PRO A 366 -12.23 -36.42 -8.02
CA PRO A 366 -12.34 -37.16 -6.77
C PRO A 366 -10.97 -37.65 -6.30
N TYR A 367 -10.75 -37.66 -4.98
CA TYR A 367 -9.51 -38.14 -4.36
C TYR A 367 -9.74 -39.41 -3.56
N PRO A 368 -8.83 -40.39 -3.64
CA PRO A 368 -7.70 -40.46 -4.55
C PRO A 368 -8.08 -41.07 -5.92
N ALA A 369 -7.70 -40.41 -7.00
CA ALA A 369 -7.89 -40.93 -8.35
C ALA A 369 -6.91 -42.08 -8.65
N THR A 370 -7.37 -43.11 -9.40
CA THR A 370 -6.58 -44.25 -9.86
C THR A 370 -6.27 -44.18 -11.36
N SER A 371 -7.18 -43.59 -12.17
CA SER A 371 -6.92 -43.29 -13.55
C SER A 371 -7.77 -42.11 -14.01
N VAL A 372 -7.30 -41.41 -15.05
CA VAL A 372 -7.99 -40.25 -15.63
C VAL A 372 -7.96 -40.39 -17.17
N ALA A 373 -9.12 -40.41 -17.78
CA ALA A 373 -9.28 -40.37 -19.25
C ALA A 373 -9.72 -38.97 -19.65
N ILE A 374 -8.80 -38.18 -20.22
CA ILE A 374 -9.03 -36.81 -20.67
C ILE A 374 -8.26 -36.50 -21.95
N GLY A 375 -8.86 -35.75 -22.86
CA GLY A 375 -8.20 -35.24 -24.06
C GLY A 375 -7.32 -34.01 -23.75
N GLY A 376 -6.36 -33.74 -24.64
CA GLY A 376 -5.45 -32.59 -24.53
C GLY A 376 -4.10 -32.91 -23.89
N LYS A 377 -3.34 -31.85 -23.53
CA LYS A 377 -1.99 -31.97 -22.95
C LYS A 377 -2.04 -31.71 -21.46
N TRP A 378 -1.85 -32.78 -20.70
CA TRP A 378 -1.86 -32.71 -19.24
C TRP A 378 -0.57 -33.28 -18.66
N ARG A 379 -0.20 -32.81 -17.49
CA ARG A 379 0.92 -33.30 -16.69
C ARG A 379 0.42 -33.73 -15.32
N PHE A 380 1.08 -34.71 -14.74
CA PHE A 380 0.76 -35.21 -13.40
C PHE A 380 1.81 -34.79 -12.38
N GLU A 381 1.37 -34.26 -11.25
CA GLU A 381 2.18 -34.00 -10.06
C GLU A 381 1.96 -35.13 -9.06
N PRO A 382 2.98 -35.99 -8.79
CA PRO A 382 2.76 -37.23 -8.05
C PRO A 382 2.44 -37.05 -6.58
N ALA A 383 3.07 -36.10 -5.87
CA ALA A 383 2.95 -35.98 -4.44
C ALA A 383 1.63 -35.35 -4.00
N GLY A 384 1.19 -34.28 -4.66
CA GLY A 384 -0.17 -33.71 -4.48
C GLY A 384 -1.23 -34.52 -5.21
N ARG A 385 -0.84 -35.43 -6.15
CA ARG A 385 -1.76 -36.19 -7.01
C ARG A 385 -2.70 -35.27 -7.79
N THR A 386 -2.13 -34.29 -8.46
CA THR A 386 -2.83 -33.22 -9.17
C THR A 386 -2.52 -33.31 -10.66
N LEU A 387 -3.54 -33.15 -11.53
CA LEU A 387 -3.35 -32.96 -12.95
C LEU A 387 -3.34 -31.47 -13.30
N VAL A 388 -2.32 -31.08 -14.06
CA VAL A 388 -2.06 -29.69 -14.45
C VAL A 388 -2.04 -29.58 -15.95
N GLY A 389 -2.70 -28.60 -16.51
CA GLY A 389 -2.65 -28.31 -17.94
C GLY A 389 -1.23 -27.95 -18.38
N ASP A 390 -0.72 -28.63 -19.42
CA ASP A 390 0.61 -28.39 -19.98
C ASP A 390 0.64 -27.15 -20.87
N GLN A 391 1.82 -26.66 -21.17
CA GLN A 391 2.02 -25.50 -22.03
C GLN A 391 1.70 -25.85 -23.49
N LEU A 392 0.81 -25.05 -24.10
CA LEU A 392 0.40 -25.20 -25.48
C LEU A 392 1.13 -24.24 -26.45
N GLY A 393 1.76 -23.20 -25.92
CA GLY A 393 2.46 -22.14 -26.65
C GLY A 393 3.15 -21.18 -25.67
N ARG A 394 3.63 -20.02 -26.16
CA ARG A 394 4.42 -19.09 -25.36
C ARG A 394 3.67 -18.61 -24.10
N ASP A 395 2.35 -18.36 -24.22
CA ASP A 395 1.52 -17.82 -23.14
C ASP A 395 0.16 -18.53 -23.02
N LYS A 396 0.03 -19.75 -23.55
CA LYS A 396 -1.20 -20.53 -23.49
C LYS A 396 -0.97 -21.87 -22.79
N PHE A 397 -1.84 -22.19 -21.85
CA PHE A 397 -1.87 -23.47 -21.16
C PHE A 397 -3.16 -24.23 -21.46
N GLN A 398 -3.06 -25.57 -21.43
CA GLN A 398 -4.23 -26.41 -21.38
C GLN A 398 -5.06 -26.08 -20.13
N ASN A 399 -6.37 -25.97 -20.29
CA ASN A 399 -7.30 -25.71 -19.20
C ASN A 399 -8.52 -26.62 -19.30
N VAL A 400 -9.39 -26.57 -18.32
CA VAL A 400 -10.60 -27.41 -18.21
C VAL A 400 -11.81 -26.86 -18.96
N GLN A 401 -11.72 -25.72 -19.60
CA GLN A 401 -12.83 -25.05 -20.28
C GLN A 401 -13.47 -26.00 -21.34
N GLY A 402 -14.75 -26.30 -21.15
CA GLY A 402 -15.47 -27.20 -22.04
C GLY A 402 -14.95 -28.65 -22.07
N ALA A 403 -14.07 -29.03 -21.13
CA ALA A 403 -13.50 -30.38 -21.12
C ALA A 403 -14.51 -31.41 -20.61
N GLU A 404 -14.51 -32.57 -21.28
CA GLU A 404 -15.21 -33.76 -20.83
C GLU A 404 -14.17 -34.85 -20.49
N TYR A 405 -14.28 -35.43 -19.29
CA TYR A 405 -13.33 -36.40 -18.78
C TYR A 405 -13.95 -37.40 -17.81
N THR A 406 -13.32 -38.55 -17.69
CA THR A 406 -13.73 -39.62 -16.75
C THR A 406 -12.61 -39.93 -15.77
N VAL A 407 -12.93 -39.97 -14.49
CA VAL A 407 -12.00 -40.29 -13.42
C VAL A 407 -12.45 -41.56 -12.71
N ARG A 408 -11.55 -42.52 -12.56
CA ARG A 408 -11.71 -43.63 -11.62
C ARG A 408 -11.01 -43.29 -10.32
N SER A 409 -11.65 -43.53 -9.21
CA SER A 409 -11.15 -43.20 -7.88
C SER A 409 -11.50 -44.27 -6.85
N LEU A 410 -10.77 -44.31 -5.74
CA LEU A 410 -11.05 -45.19 -4.61
C LEU A 410 -11.98 -44.50 -3.64
N LEU A 411 -13.07 -45.17 -3.26
CA LEU A 411 -13.90 -44.75 -2.14
C LEU A 411 -13.32 -45.33 -0.84
N LEU A 412 -12.47 -44.56 -0.19
CA LEU A 412 -11.87 -44.96 1.09
C LEU A 412 -12.85 -44.67 2.23
N LYS A 413 -13.13 -45.68 3.05
CA LYS A 413 -13.96 -45.57 4.26
C LYS A 413 -13.20 -46.07 5.47
N PRO A 414 -12.24 -45.31 5.98
CA PRO A 414 -11.50 -45.70 7.16
C PRO A 414 -12.44 -45.69 8.36
N THR A 415 -12.24 -46.64 9.27
CA THR A 415 -12.92 -46.61 10.56
C THR A 415 -12.14 -45.77 11.57
N ALA A 416 -12.82 -45.21 12.58
CA ALA A 416 -12.17 -44.51 13.67
C ALA A 416 -11.09 -45.38 14.34
N GLN A 417 -11.33 -46.68 14.46
CA GLN A 417 -10.37 -47.61 15.06
C GLN A 417 -9.10 -47.80 14.20
N GLN A 418 -9.22 -47.76 12.84
CA GLN A 418 -8.05 -47.81 11.96
C GLN A 418 -7.20 -46.55 12.09
N LEU A 419 -7.87 -45.38 12.20
CA LEU A 419 -7.19 -44.10 12.39
C LEU A 419 -6.53 -43.99 13.78
N GLN A 420 -7.17 -44.49 14.84
CA GLN A 420 -6.57 -44.53 16.18
C GLN A 420 -5.34 -45.43 16.26
N LYS A 421 -5.32 -46.52 15.48
CA LYS A 421 -4.21 -47.48 15.42
C LYS A 421 -3.19 -47.15 14.34
N ALA A 422 -3.28 -45.94 13.70
CA ALA A 422 -2.31 -45.52 12.71
C ALA A 422 -0.90 -45.54 13.30
N GLY A 423 0.03 -46.12 12.55
CA GLY A 423 1.44 -46.13 12.91
C GLY A 423 2.10 -44.78 12.87
N VAL A 424 3.38 -44.75 13.23
CA VAL A 424 4.19 -43.52 13.07
C VAL A 424 4.39 -43.23 11.57
N PRO A 425 4.12 -42.01 11.10
CA PRO A 425 4.34 -41.65 9.73
C PRO A 425 5.82 -41.80 9.31
N ASP A 426 6.04 -42.08 8.01
CA ASP A 426 7.36 -42.15 7.44
C ASP A 426 8.19 -40.87 7.78
N PRO A 427 9.46 -40.95 8.14
CA PRO A 427 10.29 -39.78 8.46
C PRO A 427 10.22 -38.67 7.41
N ALA A 428 10.24 -39.03 6.12
CA ALA A 428 10.13 -38.05 5.02
C ALA A 428 8.78 -37.30 5.03
N VAL A 429 7.67 -38.02 5.24
CA VAL A 429 6.33 -37.41 5.34
C VAL A 429 6.25 -36.51 6.58
N ARG A 430 6.81 -36.98 7.69
CA ARG A 430 6.80 -36.19 8.92
C ARG A 430 7.65 -34.93 8.79
N GLU A 431 8.86 -35.02 8.27
CA GLU A 431 9.73 -33.86 8.07
C GLU A 431 9.12 -32.82 7.15
N GLU A 432 8.48 -33.23 6.06
CA GLU A 432 7.92 -32.34 5.07
C GLU A 432 6.61 -31.69 5.54
N TYR A 433 5.70 -32.47 6.09
CA TYR A 433 4.32 -32.01 6.35
C TYR A 433 4.03 -31.61 7.81
N THR A 434 5.04 -31.59 8.68
CA THR A 434 4.93 -31.03 10.04
C THR A 434 5.73 -29.73 10.21
N LYS A 435 6.34 -29.18 9.14
CA LYS A 435 7.04 -27.89 9.21
C LYS A 435 6.09 -26.83 9.73
N PHE A 436 6.51 -26.21 10.84
CA PHE A 436 5.76 -25.17 11.53
C PHE A 436 6.64 -23.93 11.63
N PRO A 437 6.23 -22.81 11.00
CA PRO A 437 7.07 -21.62 10.93
C PRO A 437 7.23 -20.92 12.28
N ASP A 438 8.46 -20.45 12.58
CA ASP A 438 8.80 -19.76 13.83
C ASP A 438 8.12 -18.38 13.97
N ASN A 439 7.67 -17.79 12.88
CA ASN A 439 7.01 -16.48 12.85
C ASN A 439 5.52 -16.50 13.23
N LEU A 440 4.94 -17.69 13.50
CA LEU A 440 3.56 -17.79 13.92
C LEU A 440 3.39 -17.39 15.40
N PRO A 441 2.31 -16.65 15.74
CA PRO A 441 2.01 -16.31 17.13
C PRO A 441 1.92 -17.55 18.02
N PRO A 442 2.51 -17.54 19.22
CA PRO A 442 2.50 -18.67 20.14
C PRO A 442 1.09 -19.19 20.50
N VAL A 443 0.11 -18.29 20.48
CA VAL A 443 -1.31 -18.64 20.76
C VAL A 443 -1.83 -19.76 19.86
N VAL A 444 -1.33 -19.93 18.65
CA VAL A 444 -1.77 -21.00 17.73
C VAL A 444 -1.40 -22.38 18.31
N ALA A 445 -0.14 -22.57 18.70
CA ALA A 445 0.32 -23.83 19.29
C ALA A 445 -0.21 -24.03 20.72
N GLU A 446 -0.39 -22.95 21.48
CA GLU A 446 -0.98 -23.01 22.83
C GLU A 446 -2.43 -23.44 22.79
N THR A 447 -3.25 -22.84 21.92
CA THR A 447 -4.65 -23.24 21.73
C THR A 447 -4.74 -24.68 21.22
N ALA A 448 -3.86 -25.10 20.30
CA ALA A 448 -3.81 -26.48 19.82
C ALA A 448 -3.59 -27.47 20.97
N ARG A 449 -2.61 -27.22 21.84
CA ARG A 449 -2.34 -28.05 23.02
C ARG A 449 -3.49 -28.06 24.01
N GLN A 450 -4.08 -26.87 24.26
CA GLN A 450 -5.22 -26.76 25.20
C GLN A 450 -6.43 -27.53 24.69
N VAL A 451 -6.83 -27.37 23.45
CA VAL A 451 -7.98 -28.05 22.84
C VAL A 451 -7.80 -29.56 22.84
N THR A 452 -6.58 -30.03 22.60
CA THR A 452 -6.27 -31.46 22.47
C THR A 452 -5.87 -32.13 23.80
N GLN A 453 -5.93 -31.41 24.91
CA GLN A 453 -5.57 -31.94 26.22
C GLN A 453 -6.31 -33.25 26.54
N GLY A 454 -5.57 -34.26 27.01
CA GLY A 454 -6.10 -35.58 27.32
C GLY A 454 -6.32 -36.52 26.11
N ALA A 455 -6.07 -36.08 24.88
CA ALA A 455 -6.05 -36.98 23.71
C ALA A 455 -4.81 -37.88 23.73
N LYS A 456 -5.00 -39.18 23.50
CA LYS A 456 -3.96 -40.19 23.62
C LYS A 456 -3.20 -40.46 22.30
N ASP A 457 -3.81 -40.16 21.18
CA ASP A 457 -3.33 -40.45 19.83
C ASP A 457 -3.63 -39.26 18.86
N ASP A 458 -3.03 -39.28 17.69
CA ASP A 458 -3.13 -38.18 16.71
C ASP A 458 -4.55 -38.07 16.12
N TYR A 459 -5.27 -39.19 15.97
CA TYR A 459 -6.64 -39.17 15.52
C TYR A 459 -7.54 -38.46 16.55
N SER A 460 -7.41 -38.81 17.85
CA SER A 460 -8.17 -38.16 18.91
C SER A 460 -7.87 -36.66 19.02
N ARG A 461 -6.62 -36.24 18.77
CA ARG A 461 -6.24 -34.84 18.67
C ARG A 461 -6.94 -34.15 17.48
N ALA A 462 -6.92 -34.81 16.31
CA ALA A 462 -7.54 -34.27 15.08
C ALA A 462 -9.06 -34.09 15.25
N VAL A 463 -9.76 -35.06 15.83
CA VAL A 463 -11.20 -34.98 16.12
C VAL A 463 -11.51 -33.83 17.08
N LYS A 464 -10.72 -33.66 18.16
CA LYS A 464 -10.90 -32.54 19.08
C LYS A 464 -10.69 -31.18 18.44
N LEU A 465 -9.70 -31.05 17.55
CA LEU A 465 -9.49 -29.80 16.77
C LEU A 465 -10.68 -29.55 15.85
N GLN A 466 -11.15 -30.57 15.13
CA GLN A 466 -12.32 -30.43 14.26
C GLN A 466 -13.55 -29.99 15.06
N ASP A 467 -13.83 -30.63 16.18
CA ASP A 467 -14.98 -30.31 17.03
C ASP A 467 -14.89 -28.92 17.65
N TYR A 468 -13.69 -28.49 18.00
CA TYR A 468 -13.46 -27.13 18.48
C TYR A 468 -13.90 -26.08 17.45
N PHE A 469 -13.58 -26.27 16.18
CA PHE A 469 -13.96 -25.34 15.12
C PHE A 469 -15.43 -25.54 14.68
N ALA A 470 -15.86 -26.77 14.47
CA ALA A 470 -17.15 -27.06 13.87
C ALA A 470 -18.34 -26.97 14.84
N VAL A 471 -18.11 -27.24 16.14
CA VAL A 471 -19.21 -27.46 17.10
C VAL A 471 -19.04 -26.65 18.39
N ASN A 472 -17.94 -26.88 19.13
CA ASN A 472 -17.84 -26.46 20.53
C ASN A 472 -17.14 -25.11 20.77
N GLY A 473 -16.38 -24.58 19.82
CA GLY A 473 -15.57 -23.38 20.02
C GLY A 473 -16.33 -22.06 19.82
N GLY A 474 -17.59 -22.09 19.41
CA GLY A 474 -18.40 -20.89 19.18
C GLY A 474 -18.04 -20.12 17.91
N PHE A 475 -17.45 -20.79 16.92
CA PHE A 475 -17.10 -20.21 15.62
C PHE A 475 -18.33 -20.04 14.73
N ARG A 476 -18.29 -18.96 13.90
CA ARG A 476 -19.34 -18.64 12.94
C ARG A 476 -18.79 -18.57 11.53
N TYR A 477 -19.57 -19.08 10.58
CA TYR A 477 -19.23 -19.01 9.16
C TYR A 477 -19.70 -17.68 8.56
N ASN A 478 -18.75 -16.89 8.03
CA ASN A 478 -19.03 -15.62 7.35
C ASN A 478 -18.03 -15.38 6.22
N THR A 479 -18.53 -15.28 4.98
CA THR A 479 -17.71 -15.03 3.79
C THR A 479 -17.32 -13.56 3.61
N LYS A 480 -17.93 -12.64 4.36
CA LYS A 480 -17.65 -11.21 4.32
C LYS A 480 -16.60 -10.75 5.32
N THR A 481 -16.09 -11.66 6.14
CA THR A 481 -15.09 -11.35 7.17
C THR A 481 -13.75 -10.98 6.53
N ALA A 482 -13.22 -9.83 6.91
CA ALA A 482 -11.90 -9.35 6.51
C ALA A 482 -10.84 -9.87 7.50
N SER A 483 -10.49 -11.16 7.41
CA SER A 483 -9.52 -11.75 8.34
C SER A 483 -8.06 -11.52 7.94
N GLY A 484 -7.83 -10.96 6.75
CA GLY A 484 -6.50 -10.66 6.24
C GLY A 484 -5.64 -11.89 5.95
N THR A 485 -4.38 -11.63 5.66
CA THR A 485 -3.33 -12.64 5.48
C THR A 485 -2.16 -12.33 6.41
N GLY A 486 -1.18 -13.22 6.46
CA GLY A 486 0.01 -13.04 7.28
C GLY A 486 0.01 -13.85 8.59
N PRO A 487 1.13 -13.83 9.33
CA PRO A 487 1.30 -14.64 10.53
C PRO A 487 0.22 -14.41 11.59
N GLN A 488 -0.31 -13.20 11.66
CA GLN A 488 -1.35 -12.83 12.63
C GLN A 488 -2.77 -13.26 12.20
N ALA A 489 -2.97 -13.70 10.96
CA ALA A 489 -4.31 -14.04 10.45
C ALA A 489 -4.95 -15.20 11.23
N VAL A 490 -4.16 -16.24 11.52
CA VAL A 490 -4.65 -17.39 12.33
C VAL A 490 -4.97 -16.94 13.75
N ALA A 491 -4.14 -16.10 14.36
CA ALA A 491 -4.39 -15.60 15.72
C ALA A 491 -5.64 -14.71 15.79
N ARG A 492 -5.84 -13.84 14.80
CA ARG A 492 -7.08 -13.03 14.69
C ARG A 492 -8.29 -13.91 14.52
N PHE A 493 -8.25 -14.89 13.63
CA PHE A 493 -9.36 -15.83 13.42
C PHE A 493 -9.73 -16.59 14.71
N LEU A 494 -8.72 -17.03 15.49
CA LEU A 494 -8.96 -17.69 16.79
C LEU A 494 -9.60 -16.75 17.81
N ALA A 495 -9.27 -15.46 17.79
CA ALA A 495 -9.84 -14.44 18.67
C ALA A 495 -11.25 -14.03 18.26
N ASP A 496 -11.46 -13.73 16.96
CA ASP A 496 -12.73 -13.22 16.42
C ASP A 496 -13.77 -14.32 16.26
N LYS A 497 -13.32 -15.57 16.11
CA LYS A 497 -14.16 -16.77 15.91
C LYS A 497 -15.13 -16.64 14.73
N GLU A 498 -14.74 -15.91 13.70
CA GLU A 498 -15.56 -15.66 12.53
C GLU A 498 -14.71 -15.71 11.26
N GLY A 499 -15.15 -16.46 10.25
CA GLY A 499 -14.44 -16.63 9.00
C GLY A 499 -15.13 -17.57 8.04
N PHE A 500 -14.48 -17.90 6.93
CA PHE A 500 -14.97 -18.86 5.93
C PHE A 500 -14.02 -20.05 5.78
N CYS A 501 -14.35 -21.04 4.95
CA CYS A 501 -13.70 -22.35 4.87
C CYS A 501 -12.17 -22.31 4.88
N VAL A 502 -11.54 -21.33 4.23
CA VAL A 502 -10.07 -21.18 4.20
C VAL A 502 -9.51 -20.95 5.61
N HIS A 503 -10.13 -20.08 6.42
CA HIS A 503 -9.67 -19.80 7.78
C HIS A 503 -9.74 -21.05 8.66
N PHE A 504 -10.82 -21.82 8.56
CA PHE A 504 -11.00 -23.06 9.29
C PHE A 504 -9.98 -24.12 8.88
N ALA A 505 -9.82 -24.33 7.56
CA ALA A 505 -8.89 -25.32 7.00
C ALA A 505 -7.43 -24.97 7.33
N PHE A 506 -7.03 -23.72 7.12
CA PHE A 506 -5.67 -23.23 7.38
C PHE A 506 -5.32 -23.32 8.86
N SER A 507 -6.24 -22.90 9.74
CA SER A 507 -6.00 -22.91 11.17
C SER A 507 -5.92 -24.33 11.71
N MET A 508 -6.82 -25.23 11.31
CA MET A 508 -6.77 -26.62 11.75
C MET A 508 -5.50 -27.32 11.24
N ALA A 509 -5.09 -27.11 10.00
CA ALA A 509 -3.86 -27.67 9.45
C ALA A 509 -2.60 -27.13 10.18
N ALA A 510 -2.54 -25.84 10.46
CA ALA A 510 -1.43 -25.22 11.20
C ALA A 510 -1.37 -25.74 12.64
N MET A 511 -2.51 -25.81 13.33
CA MET A 511 -2.60 -26.37 14.67
C MET A 511 -2.22 -27.86 14.71
N SER A 512 -2.60 -28.63 13.70
CA SER A 512 -2.20 -30.04 13.58
C SER A 512 -0.69 -30.17 13.41
N ARG A 513 -0.05 -29.33 12.56
CA ARG A 513 1.41 -29.31 12.40
C ARG A 513 2.14 -28.94 13.70
N SER A 514 1.61 -28.00 14.47
CA SER A 514 2.17 -27.63 15.77
C SER A 514 2.15 -28.76 16.80
N LEU A 515 1.28 -29.75 16.61
CA LEU A 515 1.16 -30.98 17.41
C LEU A 515 1.99 -32.14 16.83
N GLY A 516 2.72 -31.94 15.73
CA GLY A 516 3.51 -32.95 15.04
C GLY A 516 2.68 -33.90 14.15
N ILE A 517 1.43 -33.56 13.84
CA ILE A 517 0.56 -34.31 12.93
C ILE A 517 0.77 -33.79 11.51
N PRO A 518 1.22 -34.63 10.54
CA PRO A 518 1.39 -34.18 9.17
C PRO A 518 0.08 -33.72 8.58
N ALA A 519 0.08 -32.47 8.05
CA ALA A 519 -1.13 -31.82 7.60
C ALA A 519 -0.88 -31.01 6.32
N ARG A 520 -1.89 -30.93 5.45
CA ARG A 520 -1.95 -30.08 4.26
C ARG A 520 -3.37 -29.56 4.09
N VAL A 521 -3.56 -28.60 3.21
CA VAL A 521 -4.89 -28.06 2.90
C VAL A 521 -5.26 -28.42 1.48
N ALA A 522 -6.40 -29.03 1.28
CA ALA A 522 -6.97 -29.31 -0.03
C ALA A 522 -7.95 -28.20 -0.41
N VAL A 523 -7.96 -27.87 -1.71
CA VAL A 523 -8.83 -26.88 -2.33
C VAL A 523 -9.60 -27.54 -3.47
N GLY A 524 -10.88 -27.22 -3.59
CA GLY A 524 -11.75 -27.80 -4.59
C GLY A 524 -13.20 -27.39 -4.42
N PHE A 525 -14.10 -28.36 -4.57
CA PHE A 525 -15.55 -28.17 -4.46
C PHE A 525 -16.19 -29.20 -3.56
N THR A 526 -17.21 -28.78 -2.83
CA THR A 526 -18.17 -29.67 -2.18
C THR A 526 -18.98 -30.48 -3.22
N PRO A 527 -19.73 -31.50 -2.81
CA PRO A 527 -20.45 -32.38 -3.76
C PRO A 527 -21.36 -31.67 -4.76
N GLY A 528 -21.92 -30.50 -4.42
CA GLY A 528 -22.92 -29.81 -5.27
C GLY A 528 -24.35 -30.34 -5.09
N GLU A 529 -25.24 -29.95 -5.99
CA GLU A 529 -26.67 -30.30 -5.94
C GLU A 529 -27.04 -31.43 -6.91
N LYS A 530 -27.72 -32.48 -6.37
CA LYS A 530 -28.23 -33.59 -7.16
C LYS A 530 -29.46 -33.15 -7.95
N GLN A 531 -29.43 -33.42 -9.26
CA GLN A 531 -30.52 -33.14 -10.18
C GLN A 531 -31.47 -34.34 -10.36
N SER A 532 -32.66 -34.10 -10.87
CA SER A 532 -33.67 -35.10 -11.12
C SER A 532 -33.25 -36.20 -12.15
N ASP A 533 -32.31 -35.82 -13.05
CA ASP A 533 -31.76 -36.73 -14.06
C ASP A 533 -30.61 -37.61 -13.53
N GLY A 534 -30.35 -37.55 -12.21
CA GLY A 534 -29.27 -38.27 -11.54
C GLY A 534 -27.88 -37.64 -11.71
N SER A 535 -27.72 -36.55 -12.46
CA SER A 535 -26.51 -35.78 -12.50
C SER A 535 -26.36 -34.91 -11.25
N VAL A 536 -25.16 -34.43 -11.00
CA VAL A 536 -24.85 -33.47 -9.93
C VAL A 536 -24.28 -32.21 -10.56
N THR A 537 -24.80 -31.05 -10.19
CA THR A 537 -24.30 -29.74 -10.62
C THR A 537 -23.49 -29.10 -9.52
N VAL A 538 -22.29 -28.60 -9.89
CA VAL A 538 -21.38 -27.85 -9.01
C VAL A 538 -21.35 -26.42 -9.48
N SER A 539 -21.58 -25.49 -8.57
CA SER A 539 -21.60 -24.05 -8.82
C SER A 539 -20.37 -23.35 -8.22
N MET A 540 -20.18 -22.07 -8.55
CA MET A 540 -19.09 -21.26 -7.98
C MET A 540 -19.13 -21.22 -6.44
N ARG A 541 -20.31 -21.20 -5.85
CA ARG A 541 -20.49 -21.18 -4.38
C ARG A 541 -20.20 -22.50 -3.70
N ASP A 542 -20.00 -23.59 -4.44
CA ASP A 542 -19.56 -24.88 -3.90
C ASP A 542 -18.05 -24.95 -3.72
N ALA A 543 -17.32 -23.89 -4.10
CA ALA A 543 -15.89 -23.76 -3.85
C ALA A 543 -15.59 -23.89 -2.34
N HIS A 544 -14.60 -24.72 -1.99
CA HIS A 544 -14.31 -25.08 -0.63
C HIS A 544 -12.83 -25.42 -0.38
N ALA A 545 -12.41 -25.25 0.87
CA ALA A 545 -11.11 -25.68 1.37
C ALA A 545 -11.29 -26.52 2.63
N TRP A 546 -10.49 -27.58 2.76
CA TRP A 546 -10.53 -28.49 3.91
C TRP A 546 -9.14 -29.00 4.26
N PRO A 547 -8.85 -29.31 5.55
CA PRO A 547 -7.59 -29.93 5.92
C PRO A 547 -7.58 -31.44 5.60
N GLU A 548 -6.45 -31.93 5.12
CA GLU A 548 -6.13 -33.36 5.02
C GLU A 548 -5.00 -33.67 6.00
N LEU A 549 -5.22 -34.64 6.88
CA LEU A 549 -4.26 -35.14 7.85
C LEU A 549 -3.79 -36.53 7.46
N TYR A 550 -2.52 -36.82 7.66
CA TYR A 550 -1.92 -38.09 7.24
C TYR A 550 -1.92 -39.09 8.40
N PHE A 551 -2.40 -40.30 8.12
CA PHE A 551 -2.41 -41.42 9.03
C PHE A 551 -1.72 -42.62 8.34
N GLN A 552 -0.66 -43.13 8.95
CA GLN A 552 0.07 -44.27 8.39
C GLN A 552 -0.85 -45.52 8.34
N GLY A 553 -0.92 -46.15 7.18
CA GLY A 553 -1.79 -47.25 6.87
C GLY A 553 -3.16 -46.84 6.28
N VAL A 554 -3.52 -45.56 6.33
CA VAL A 554 -4.74 -44.99 5.71
C VAL A 554 -4.42 -43.97 4.64
N GLY A 555 -3.33 -43.21 4.83
CA GLY A 555 -2.96 -42.11 3.96
C GLY A 555 -3.61 -40.79 4.35
N TRP A 556 -3.70 -39.87 3.39
CA TRP A 556 -4.30 -38.54 3.57
C TRP A 556 -5.82 -38.66 3.77
N THR A 557 -6.29 -38.18 4.92
CA THR A 557 -7.69 -38.30 5.37
C THR A 557 -8.28 -36.91 5.56
N ARG A 558 -9.46 -36.66 4.97
CA ARG A 558 -10.19 -35.39 5.04
C ARG A 558 -10.78 -35.16 6.43
N PHE A 559 -10.66 -33.94 6.96
CA PHE A 559 -11.39 -33.43 8.09
C PHE A 559 -12.23 -32.24 7.70
N GLU A 560 -13.27 -31.93 8.49
CA GLU A 560 -14.22 -30.85 8.15
C GLU A 560 -14.49 -29.97 9.38
N PRO A 561 -13.64 -28.94 9.57
CA PRO A 561 -13.78 -28.01 10.68
C PRO A 561 -14.80 -26.90 10.44
N THR A 562 -15.39 -26.79 9.23
CA THR A 562 -16.18 -25.62 8.82
C THR A 562 -17.62 -25.72 9.31
N PRO A 563 -18.12 -24.80 10.18
CA PRO A 563 -19.51 -24.80 10.69
C PRO A 563 -20.47 -24.19 9.65
N ARG A 564 -20.62 -24.80 8.49
CA ARG A 564 -21.48 -24.34 7.40
C ARG A 564 -22.63 -25.34 7.16
N ALA A 565 -23.85 -24.83 6.99
CA ALA A 565 -24.99 -25.65 6.61
C ALA A 565 -24.73 -26.36 5.26
N GLY A 566 -25.09 -27.61 5.14
CA GLY A 566 -24.90 -28.45 3.96
C GLY A 566 -23.53 -29.10 3.84
N ILE A 567 -22.62 -28.88 4.80
CA ILE A 567 -21.34 -29.59 4.89
C ILE A 567 -21.45 -30.72 5.88
N ASN A 568 -21.07 -31.94 5.45
CA ASN A 568 -21.12 -33.14 6.27
C ASN A 568 -19.75 -33.45 6.86
N ILE A 569 -19.69 -33.56 8.20
CA ILE A 569 -18.55 -34.13 8.91
C ILE A 569 -18.47 -35.61 8.57
N PRO A 570 -17.29 -36.12 8.10
CA PRO A 570 -17.13 -37.53 7.79
C PRO A 570 -17.47 -38.42 8.99
N GLU A 571 -18.10 -39.57 8.74
CA GLU A 571 -18.54 -40.47 9.82
C GLU A 571 -17.38 -40.93 10.72
N TYR A 572 -16.24 -41.22 10.14
CA TYR A 572 -15.03 -41.62 10.87
C TYR A 572 -14.45 -40.53 11.79
N SER A 573 -14.77 -39.25 11.58
CA SER A 573 -14.30 -38.13 12.39
C SER A 573 -15.37 -37.54 13.33
N ARG A 574 -16.54 -38.16 13.41
CA ARG A 574 -17.54 -37.79 14.40
C ARG A 574 -17.13 -38.31 15.77
N PRO A 575 -17.36 -37.54 16.86
CA PRO A 575 -17.14 -38.03 18.22
C PRO A 575 -17.97 -39.28 18.43
N GLN A 576 -17.33 -40.39 18.77
CA GLN A 576 -18.06 -41.59 19.22
C GLN A 576 -18.59 -41.32 20.62
N ALA A 577 -19.89 -41.32 20.80
CA ALA A 577 -20.46 -41.42 22.12
C ALA A 577 -19.85 -42.64 22.85
N PRO A 578 -19.42 -42.51 24.11
CA PRO A 578 -18.99 -43.67 24.87
C PRO A 578 -20.02 -44.77 24.68
N ALA A 579 -19.59 -45.98 24.30
CA ALA A 579 -20.49 -47.10 24.14
C ALA A 579 -21.30 -47.23 25.45
N ALA A 580 -22.60 -47.00 25.34
CA ALA A 580 -23.48 -47.12 26.48
C ALA A 580 -23.33 -48.56 27.02
N GLN A 581 -22.75 -48.71 28.19
CA GLN A 581 -22.85 -49.98 28.93
C GLN A 581 -24.34 -50.27 29.07
N PRO A 582 -24.80 -51.51 28.83
CA PRO A 582 -26.19 -51.83 29.00
C PRO A 582 -26.57 -51.55 30.44
N SER A 583 -27.23 -50.45 30.70
CA SER A 583 -27.78 -50.08 31.98
C SER A 583 -29.03 -50.94 32.20
N ALA A 584 -29.08 -51.57 33.35
CA ALA A 584 -30.29 -52.24 33.87
C ALA A 584 -31.49 -51.25 33.84
N PRO A 585 -32.75 -51.77 33.68
CA PRO A 585 -33.90 -50.89 33.54
C PRO A 585 -34.12 -50.05 34.82
N ALA A 586 -34.16 -48.77 34.65
CA ALA A 586 -34.44 -47.78 35.70
C ALA A 586 -35.96 -47.68 35.95
N PRO A 587 -36.39 -47.43 37.18
CA PRO A 587 -37.79 -47.19 37.48
C PRO A 587 -38.29 -45.86 36.98
N LEU A 588 -39.57 -45.81 36.63
CA LEU A 588 -40.28 -44.61 36.11
C LEU A 588 -40.18 -43.42 37.07
N PRO A 589 -39.96 -42.19 36.57
CA PRO A 589 -39.94 -41.02 37.42
C PRO A 589 -41.36 -40.48 37.66
N SER A 590 -41.64 -40.15 38.87
CA SER A 590 -42.79 -39.37 39.33
C SER A 590 -42.59 -37.89 38.95
N GLN A 591 -43.64 -37.23 38.45
CA GLN A 591 -43.73 -35.83 38.16
C GLN A 591 -43.52 -34.95 39.41
N GLY A 592 -42.64 -34.00 39.34
CA GLY A 592 -42.49 -32.97 40.37
C GLY A 592 -42.12 -31.65 39.70
N ALA A 593 -42.89 -30.63 40.05
CA ALA A 593 -43.05 -29.32 39.44
C ALA A 593 -41.78 -28.49 39.26
N ALA A 594 -41.85 -27.66 38.24
CA ALA A 594 -40.93 -26.59 37.93
C ALA A 594 -40.98 -25.42 38.93
N GLN A 595 -39.83 -24.88 39.30
CA GLN A 595 -39.70 -23.51 39.80
C GLN A 595 -38.52 -22.81 39.10
N PRO A 596 -38.66 -21.55 38.63
CA PRO A 596 -37.60 -20.79 38.05
C PRO A 596 -36.77 -20.08 39.14
N SER A 597 -35.47 -20.21 39.08
CA SER A 597 -34.56 -19.45 39.92
C SER A 597 -33.80 -18.45 39.08
N THR A 598 -34.13 -17.17 39.28
CA THR A 598 -33.35 -16.02 38.87
C THR A 598 -32.25 -15.76 39.89
N GLY A 599 -30.99 -15.76 39.48
CA GLY A 599 -29.89 -15.32 40.33
C GLY A 599 -28.86 -14.54 39.48
N PRO A 600 -28.28 -13.48 40.02
CA PRO A 600 -27.53 -12.48 39.23
C PRO A 600 -26.12 -12.94 38.91
N THR A 601 -25.67 -12.53 37.74
CA THR A 601 -24.31 -12.69 37.21
C THR A 601 -23.31 -11.93 38.10
N ALA A 602 -22.46 -12.66 38.81
CA ALA A 602 -21.31 -12.07 39.50
C ALA A 602 -20.08 -12.16 38.62
N THR A 603 -19.51 -11.00 38.33
CA THR A 603 -18.18 -10.85 37.73
C THR A 603 -17.14 -11.38 38.73
N PRO A 604 -16.17 -12.20 38.36
CA PRO A 604 -15.14 -12.66 39.26
C PRO A 604 -14.18 -11.52 39.62
N GLU A 605 -14.29 -10.99 40.85
CA GLU A 605 -13.29 -10.14 41.46
C GLU A 605 -12.05 -10.95 41.84
N CYS A 606 -10.88 -10.38 41.56
CA CYS A 606 -9.59 -10.96 41.90
C CYS A 606 -9.40 -11.06 43.43
N PRO A 607 -8.97 -12.23 43.99
CA PRO A 607 -8.80 -12.42 45.42
C PRO A 607 -7.79 -11.43 46.04
N PRO A 608 -8.05 -10.92 47.25
CA PRO A 608 -7.20 -9.91 47.87
C PRO A 608 -5.73 -10.31 48.15
N ALA A 609 -5.46 -11.62 48.16
CA ALA A 609 -4.11 -12.14 48.38
C ALA A 609 -3.18 -11.95 47.15
N LEU A 610 -3.71 -12.01 45.94
CA LEU A 610 -2.97 -11.83 44.67
C LEU A 610 -2.73 -10.37 44.36
N LYS A 611 -3.56 -9.46 44.88
CA LYS A 611 -3.39 -8.01 44.74
C LYS A 611 -2.20 -7.46 45.51
N LYS A 612 -1.77 -8.15 46.55
CA LYS A 612 -0.58 -7.79 47.37
C LYS A 612 0.74 -8.26 46.80
N LEU A 613 0.72 -9.19 45.85
CA LEU A 613 1.91 -9.72 45.18
C LEU A 613 2.20 -9.08 43.82
N GLY A 614 1.37 -8.15 43.35
CA GLY A 614 1.58 -7.45 42.10
C GLY A 614 1.29 -8.28 40.81
N GLU A 615 0.67 -9.46 40.95
CA GLU A 615 0.48 -10.39 39.83
C GLU A 615 -0.81 -10.16 39.00
N CYS A 616 -1.60 -9.14 39.33
CA CYS A 616 -2.77 -8.72 38.53
C CYS A 616 -2.51 -7.47 37.67
N GLY A 617 -1.29 -7.15 37.38
CA GLY A 617 -0.89 -6.13 36.40
C GLY A 617 -0.49 -6.78 35.10
N ALA A 618 -0.98 -6.28 33.99
CA ALA A 618 -0.58 -6.71 32.66
C ALA A 618 0.95 -6.76 32.56
N ALA A 619 1.51 -7.95 32.43
CA ALA A 619 2.91 -8.14 32.10
C ALA A 619 3.12 -7.52 30.72
N ALA A 620 3.94 -6.47 30.65
CA ALA A 620 4.46 -5.99 29.39
C ALA A 620 5.16 -7.16 28.68
N PRO A 621 4.92 -7.37 27.37
CA PRO A 621 5.62 -8.41 26.64
C PRO A 621 7.12 -8.14 26.72
N ALA A 622 7.87 -9.11 27.19
CA ALA A 622 9.31 -9.12 27.08
C ALA A 622 9.63 -9.04 25.57
N GLN A 623 10.11 -7.92 25.14
CA GLN A 623 10.73 -7.74 23.84
C GLN A 623 11.99 -8.60 23.84
N SER A 624 11.91 -9.77 23.15
CA SER A 624 13.10 -10.39 22.60
C SER A 624 13.63 -9.38 21.59
N GLY A 625 14.72 -8.69 21.96
CA GLY A 625 15.39 -7.70 21.12
C GLY A 625 15.84 -8.36 19.82
N PRO A 626 15.65 -7.67 18.67
CA PRO A 626 16.39 -8.03 17.48
C PRO A 626 17.88 -7.87 17.77
N HIS A 627 18.70 -8.79 17.26
CA HIS A 627 20.13 -8.61 17.21
C HIS A 627 20.39 -7.24 16.57
N ASP A 628 20.97 -6.36 17.35
CA ASP A 628 21.43 -5.04 16.96
C ASP A 628 22.67 -5.24 16.09
N ASP A 629 22.46 -5.50 14.80
CA ASP A 629 23.47 -5.19 13.81
C ASP A 629 23.46 -3.67 13.69
N GLY A 630 24.39 -3.04 14.40
CA GLY A 630 24.57 -1.59 14.39
C GLY A 630 24.63 -1.06 12.96
N PRO A 631 24.20 0.19 12.72
CA PRO A 631 24.08 0.73 11.39
C PRO A 631 25.40 0.58 10.62
N SER A 632 25.34 -0.03 9.45
CA SER A 632 26.52 -0.25 8.61
C SER A 632 27.23 1.08 8.34
N VAL A 633 28.56 1.07 8.25
CA VAL A 633 29.37 2.27 7.97
C VAL A 633 28.85 3.01 6.72
N ALA A 634 28.32 2.29 5.74
CA ALA A 634 27.67 2.85 4.56
C ALA A 634 26.38 3.63 4.90
N ALA A 635 25.60 3.17 5.86
CA ALA A 635 24.41 3.89 6.34
C ALA A 635 24.81 5.18 7.09
N ILE A 636 25.86 5.12 7.94
CA ILE A 636 26.37 6.32 8.63
C ILE A 636 26.91 7.34 7.64
N LEU A 637 27.68 6.91 6.63
CA LEU A 637 28.17 7.79 5.57
C LEU A 637 27.04 8.37 4.72
N GLY A 638 25.99 7.59 4.46
CA GLY A 638 24.77 8.06 3.80
C GLY A 638 24.04 9.14 4.62
N TRP A 639 23.92 8.96 5.94
CA TRP A 639 23.33 9.96 6.84
C TRP A 639 24.16 11.25 6.89
N VAL A 640 25.49 11.11 6.96
CA VAL A 640 26.41 12.26 6.94
C VAL A 640 26.34 12.98 5.59
N ALA A 641 26.33 12.26 4.46
CA ALA A 641 26.19 12.84 3.14
C ALA A 641 24.84 13.54 2.95
N LEU A 642 23.76 12.97 3.45
CA LEU A 642 22.43 13.58 3.44
C LEU A 642 22.37 14.83 4.33
N ALA A 643 22.91 14.75 5.53
CA ALA A 643 23.00 15.91 6.44
C ALA A 643 23.83 17.02 5.80
N VAL A 644 24.96 16.71 5.17
CA VAL A 644 25.79 17.67 4.43
C VAL A 644 25.04 18.24 3.23
N ALA A 645 24.27 17.42 2.48
CA ALA A 645 23.45 17.89 1.37
C ALA A 645 22.30 18.78 1.85
N VAL A 646 21.56 18.38 2.89
CA VAL A 646 20.44 19.15 3.44
C VAL A 646 20.91 20.46 4.08
N LEU A 647 22.03 20.44 4.79
CA LEU A 647 22.59 21.64 5.43
C LEU A 647 23.43 22.47 4.45
N GLY A 648 24.06 21.85 3.46
CA GLY A 648 24.93 22.49 2.46
C GLY A 648 24.18 23.13 1.29
N LEU A 649 23.07 22.51 0.81
CA LEU A 649 22.26 23.06 -0.29
C LEU A 649 21.75 24.49 -0.02
N PRO A 650 21.27 24.88 1.17
CA PRO A 650 20.89 26.25 1.50
C PRO A 650 22.07 27.21 1.52
N LEU A 651 23.30 26.72 1.72
CA LEU A 651 24.51 27.53 1.75
C LEU A 651 25.14 27.76 0.35
N LEU A 652 24.76 26.99 -0.66
CA LEU A 652 25.27 27.16 -2.03
C LEU A 652 25.02 28.56 -2.59
N PRO A 653 23.86 29.23 -2.42
CA PRO A 653 23.65 30.59 -2.87
C PRO A 653 24.60 31.60 -2.20
N LEU A 654 24.86 31.39 -0.88
CA LEU A 654 25.81 32.21 -0.14
C LEU A 654 27.24 32.08 -0.69
N LEU A 655 27.73 30.83 -0.84
CA LEU A 655 29.07 30.53 -1.35
C LEU A 655 29.26 31.09 -2.78
N TRP A 656 28.26 30.90 -3.62
CA TRP A 656 28.29 31.43 -4.98
C TRP A 656 28.30 32.96 -4.97
N ARG A 657 27.47 33.57 -4.16
CA ARG A 657 27.36 35.02 -4.08
C ARG A 657 28.66 35.67 -3.55
N THR A 658 29.32 35.08 -2.58
CA THR A 658 30.62 35.54 -2.07
C THR A 658 31.71 35.41 -3.13
N ARG A 659 31.75 34.28 -3.87
CA ARG A 659 32.72 34.08 -4.96
C ARG A 659 32.47 35.06 -6.15
N LEU A 660 31.19 35.27 -6.50
CA LEU A 660 30.84 36.20 -7.58
C LEU A 660 31.24 37.63 -7.23
N ARG A 661 30.99 38.08 -6.00
CA ARG A 661 31.41 39.37 -5.49
C ARG A 661 32.92 39.52 -5.54
N ALA A 662 33.66 38.57 -5.02
CA ALA A 662 35.12 38.61 -5.06
C ALA A 662 35.65 38.74 -6.50
N ARG A 663 35.10 37.97 -7.45
CA ARG A 663 35.46 38.05 -8.85
C ARG A 663 35.15 39.42 -9.45
N ARG A 664 33.97 40.00 -9.20
CA ARG A 664 33.51 41.28 -9.74
C ARG A 664 34.34 42.45 -9.20
N LEU A 665 34.71 42.45 -7.97
CA LEU A 665 35.54 43.51 -7.37
C LEU A 665 37.00 43.36 -7.79
N ALA A 666 37.50 42.17 -8.08
CA ALA A 666 38.85 41.95 -8.60
C ALA A 666 39.08 42.49 -10.02
N THR A 667 38.04 42.60 -10.86
CA THR A 667 38.16 43.14 -12.22
C THR A 667 38.39 44.66 -12.28
N ARG A 668 38.11 45.41 -11.20
CA ARG A 668 38.18 46.88 -11.10
C ARG A 668 37.42 47.64 -12.18
N GLU A 669 36.49 46.93 -12.89
CA GLU A 669 35.65 47.56 -13.93
C GLU A 669 34.47 48.28 -13.27
N VAL A 670 34.22 49.49 -13.66
CA VAL A 670 33.20 50.38 -13.12
C VAL A 670 31.79 49.79 -13.28
N LEU A 671 31.49 49.20 -14.43
CA LEU A 671 30.16 48.58 -14.67
C LEU A 671 29.95 47.29 -13.88
N THR A 672 30.98 46.53 -13.60
CA THR A 672 30.88 45.33 -12.77
C THR A 672 30.68 45.67 -11.29
N ALA A 673 31.33 46.73 -10.81
CA ALA A 673 31.13 47.31 -9.47
C ALA A 673 29.70 47.85 -9.29
N TRP A 674 29.16 48.53 -10.29
CA TRP A 674 27.77 48.99 -10.29
C TRP A 674 26.78 47.86 -10.24
N ARG A 675 26.98 46.81 -11.02
CA ARG A 675 26.16 45.60 -10.98
C ARG A 675 26.21 44.94 -9.59
N GLU A 676 27.37 44.92 -8.94
CA GLU A 676 27.52 44.37 -7.60
C GLU A 676 26.78 45.21 -6.55
N LEU A 677 26.84 46.55 -6.65
CA LEU A 677 26.08 47.45 -5.78
C LEU A 677 24.57 47.27 -5.96
N GLY A 678 24.09 47.19 -7.20
CA GLY A 678 22.67 46.93 -7.50
C GLY A 678 22.17 45.59 -6.99
N ASP A 679 22.97 44.54 -7.17
CA ASP A 679 22.65 43.22 -6.66
C ASP A 679 22.64 43.17 -5.10
N THR A 680 23.54 43.91 -4.46
CA THR A 680 23.56 44.04 -2.99
C THR A 680 22.35 44.81 -2.48
N ALA A 681 21.95 45.89 -3.13
CA ALA A 681 20.73 46.62 -2.82
C ALA A 681 19.47 45.75 -3.01
N TRP A 682 19.45 44.92 -4.04
CA TRP A 682 18.34 43.97 -4.27
C TRP A 682 18.29 42.91 -3.20
N ASP A 683 19.41 42.39 -2.72
CA ASP A 683 19.47 41.37 -1.67
C ASP A 683 18.82 41.87 -0.36
N VAL A 684 18.96 43.16 -0.02
CA VAL A 684 18.32 43.81 1.14
C VAL A 684 16.89 44.30 0.87
N GLY A 685 16.42 44.25 -0.38
CA GLY A 685 15.01 44.53 -0.71
C GLY A 685 14.77 45.74 -1.60
N VAL A 686 15.78 46.45 -2.01
CA VAL A 686 15.68 47.54 -2.99
C VAL A 686 15.71 46.95 -4.39
N VAL A 687 14.54 46.86 -5.03
CA VAL A 687 14.42 46.24 -6.37
C VAL A 687 15.08 47.16 -7.40
N PRO A 688 16.03 46.68 -8.25
CA PRO A 688 16.63 47.44 -9.31
C PRO A 688 15.56 47.84 -10.33
N ASP A 689 15.73 49.08 -10.85
CA ASP A 689 14.91 49.63 -11.93
C ASP A 689 15.85 50.06 -13.06
N GLU A 690 15.84 49.29 -14.14
CA GLU A 690 16.75 49.47 -15.27
C GLU A 690 16.41 50.72 -16.12
N ALA A 691 15.24 51.34 -15.92
CA ALA A 691 14.83 52.57 -16.62
C ALA A 691 15.41 53.83 -15.98
N LEU A 692 16.04 53.77 -14.83
CA LEU A 692 16.61 54.91 -14.13
C LEU A 692 18.06 55.20 -14.55
N SER A 693 18.42 56.50 -14.69
CA SER A 693 19.81 56.91 -14.81
C SER A 693 20.61 56.50 -13.54
N PRO A 694 21.96 56.34 -13.67
CA PRO A 694 22.80 55.96 -12.52
C PRO A 694 22.59 56.85 -11.28
N ARG A 695 22.48 58.18 -11.45
CA ARG A 695 22.23 59.12 -10.35
C ARG A 695 20.86 58.88 -9.66
N ARG A 696 19.81 58.72 -10.47
CA ARG A 696 18.46 58.45 -9.93
C ARG A 696 18.41 57.08 -9.24
N ALA A 697 19.04 56.09 -9.79
CA ALA A 697 19.15 54.79 -9.16
C ALA A 697 19.94 54.85 -7.85
N ALA A 698 21.03 55.62 -7.78
CA ALA A 698 21.78 55.85 -6.57
C ALA A 698 20.93 56.53 -5.48
N SER A 699 20.23 57.63 -5.83
CA SER A 699 19.33 58.32 -4.90
C SER A 699 18.23 57.36 -4.37
N ARG A 700 17.67 56.52 -5.24
CA ARG A 700 16.69 55.51 -4.83
C ARG A 700 17.26 54.44 -3.86
N ILE A 701 18.51 54.01 -4.09
CA ILE A 701 19.22 53.06 -3.21
C ILE A 701 19.45 53.71 -1.86
N VAL A 702 19.89 54.96 -1.82
CA VAL A 702 20.12 55.70 -0.57
C VAL A 702 18.82 55.91 0.21
N GLU A 703 17.75 56.36 -0.42
CA GLU A 703 16.46 56.65 0.19
C GLU A 703 15.78 55.39 0.71
N LEU A 704 15.62 54.36 -0.12
CA LEU A 704 14.96 53.11 0.26
C LEU A 704 15.85 52.24 1.16
N GLY A 705 17.17 52.32 1.00
CA GLY A 705 18.13 51.63 1.86
C GLY A 705 18.38 52.33 3.18
N ARG A 706 17.84 53.56 3.41
CA ARG A 706 18.01 54.35 4.62
C ARG A 706 19.48 54.45 5.05
N LEU A 707 20.33 54.83 4.07
CA LEU A 707 21.77 54.84 4.29
C LEU A 707 22.17 56.09 5.11
N GLU A 708 23.12 55.89 6.00
CA GLU A 708 23.81 56.96 6.70
C GLU A 708 24.65 57.79 5.71
N PRO A 709 25.08 59.06 6.07
CA PRO A 709 25.76 59.98 5.16
C PRO A 709 26.98 59.40 4.46
N GLU A 710 27.82 58.64 5.19
CA GLU A 710 29.06 58.08 4.63
C GLU A 710 28.85 56.97 3.61
N PRO A 711 28.04 55.87 3.90
CA PRO A 711 27.67 54.90 2.88
C PRO A 711 26.86 55.51 1.72
N ALA A 712 26.04 56.55 1.97
CA ALA A 712 25.28 57.24 0.93
C ALA A 712 26.24 57.98 -0.05
N ALA A 713 27.25 58.64 0.47
CA ALA A 713 28.29 59.29 -0.35
C ALA A 713 29.05 58.27 -1.21
N ALA A 714 29.36 57.07 -0.68
CA ALA A 714 29.98 56.00 -1.44
C ALA A 714 29.11 55.51 -2.64
N VAL A 715 27.79 55.37 -2.43
CA VAL A 715 26.85 55.01 -3.52
C VAL A 715 26.85 56.06 -4.60
N HIS A 716 26.86 57.34 -4.22
CA HIS A 716 26.92 58.44 -5.23
C HIS A 716 28.26 58.52 -5.94
N ARG A 717 29.39 58.22 -5.28
CA ARG A 717 30.73 58.16 -5.94
C ARG A 717 30.76 57.05 -7.00
N VAL A 718 30.26 55.87 -6.67
CA VAL A 718 30.13 54.75 -7.62
C VAL A 718 29.24 55.13 -8.81
N ALA A 719 28.07 55.77 -8.58
CA ALA A 719 27.20 56.23 -9.64
C ALA A 719 27.85 57.29 -10.55
N GLY A 720 28.57 58.22 -9.96
CA GLY A 720 29.35 59.22 -10.71
C GLY A 720 30.48 58.63 -11.54
N ALA A 721 31.11 57.54 -11.06
CA ALA A 721 32.09 56.78 -11.83
C ALA A 721 31.44 56.10 -13.04
N VAL A 722 30.23 55.54 -12.86
CA VAL A 722 29.45 54.90 -13.95
C VAL A 722 29.05 55.91 -15.01
N GLU A 723 28.59 57.10 -14.64
CA GLU A 723 28.24 58.15 -15.61
C GLU A 723 29.44 58.54 -16.41
N ARG A 724 30.59 58.77 -15.78
CA ARG A 724 31.85 59.10 -16.51
C ARG A 724 32.26 57.95 -17.44
N ALA A 725 32.14 56.69 -17.03
CA ALA A 725 32.46 55.56 -17.87
C ALA A 725 31.53 55.40 -19.08
N LEU A 726 30.24 55.80 -18.94
CA LEU A 726 29.25 55.70 -20.01
C LEU A 726 29.27 56.89 -20.97
N TYR A 727 29.61 58.12 -20.50
CA TYR A 727 29.42 59.35 -21.23
C TYR A 727 30.75 60.15 -21.47
N ALA A 728 31.90 59.68 -20.99
CA ALA A 728 33.18 60.28 -21.29
C ALA A 728 33.57 60.06 -22.74
N PRO A 729 34.35 61.05 -23.33
CA PRO A 729 34.86 60.91 -24.68
C PRO A 729 35.77 59.66 -24.80
N PRO A 730 35.83 59.00 -25.97
CA PRO A 730 36.70 57.86 -26.21
C PRO A 730 38.17 58.23 -25.94
N GLY A 731 38.85 57.45 -25.08
CA GLY A 731 40.28 57.73 -24.75
C GLY A 731 40.50 58.36 -23.35
N ALA A 732 39.45 58.69 -22.60
CA ALA A 732 39.63 59.17 -21.23
C ALA A 732 39.93 57.97 -20.33
N GLU A 733 41.12 57.90 -19.74
CA GLU A 733 41.47 56.92 -18.70
C GLU A 733 40.65 57.21 -17.42
N VAL A 734 39.68 56.37 -17.16
CA VAL A 734 38.85 56.45 -15.95
C VAL A 734 39.34 55.39 -14.91
N SER A 735 40.37 55.79 -14.15
CA SER A 735 40.87 54.96 -13.02
C SER A 735 40.23 55.40 -11.73
N TYR A 736 39.61 54.41 -11.00
CA TYR A 736 39.06 54.61 -9.66
C TYR A 736 39.62 53.55 -8.75
N PRO A 737 40.73 53.81 -8.05
CA PRO A 737 41.36 52.82 -7.17
C PRO A 737 40.48 52.40 -5.97
N GLU A 738 39.64 53.32 -5.47
CA GLU A 738 38.81 53.11 -4.30
C GLU A 738 37.42 52.52 -4.56
N LEU A 739 37.13 52.13 -5.83
CA LEU A 739 35.81 51.69 -6.25
C LEU A 739 35.31 50.42 -5.52
N ALA A 740 36.22 49.50 -5.20
CA ALA A 740 35.88 48.30 -4.45
C ALA A 740 35.54 48.63 -2.99
N ASP A 741 36.26 49.56 -2.41
CA ASP A 741 36.06 50.00 -1.02
C ASP A 741 34.73 50.72 -0.86
N ASP A 742 34.38 51.60 -1.84
CA ASP A 742 33.08 52.26 -1.88
C ASP A 742 31.92 51.29 -2.00
N VAL A 743 32.03 50.24 -2.81
CA VAL A 743 30.97 49.19 -2.89
C VAL A 743 30.87 48.39 -1.58
N LEU A 744 31.99 48.10 -0.93
CA LEU A 744 31.99 47.40 0.37
C LEU A 744 31.44 48.29 1.49
N LEU A 745 31.73 49.57 1.50
CA LEU A 745 31.18 50.55 2.43
C LEU A 745 29.66 50.71 2.26
N ALA A 746 29.19 50.85 1.04
CA ALA A 746 27.78 50.89 0.72
C ALA A 746 27.07 49.59 1.16
N ARG A 747 27.74 48.43 0.97
CA ARG A 747 27.19 47.12 1.41
C ARG A 747 27.05 47.03 2.95
N THR A 748 28.06 47.45 3.69
CA THR A 748 28.02 47.45 5.15
C THR A 748 26.90 48.35 5.67
N GLY A 749 26.72 49.54 5.07
CA GLY A 749 25.61 50.45 5.38
C GLY A 749 24.23 49.82 5.08
N LEU A 750 24.05 49.20 3.88
CA LEU A 750 22.81 48.52 3.49
C LEU A 750 22.44 47.38 4.42
N LEU A 751 23.43 46.60 4.86
CA LEU A 751 23.20 45.50 5.81
C LEU A 751 22.95 45.97 7.25
N ALA A 752 23.51 47.09 7.65
CA ALA A 752 23.29 47.69 8.96
C ALA A 752 21.90 48.32 9.08
N ALA A 753 21.36 48.86 8.01
CA ALA A 753 20.05 49.50 7.93
C ALA A 753 18.85 48.56 8.01
N VAL A 754 19.06 47.21 7.93
CA VAL A 754 17.96 46.21 8.01
C VAL A 754 18.03 45.37 9.28
N ASP A 755 16.85 44.98 9.80
CA ASP A 755 16.70 44.12 10.95
C ASP A 755 17.40 42.77 10.80
N ARG A 756 17.61 42.05 11.93
CA ARG A 756 18.34 40.77 11.99
C ARG A 756 17.83 39.72 11.05
N LEU A 757 16.50 39.50 10.95
CA LEU A 757 15.91 38.46 10.10
C LEU A 757 16.05 38.77 8.57
N PRO A 758 15.71 39.98 8.05
CA PRO A 758 16.03 40.38 6.69
C PRO A 758 17.51 40.33 6.35
N ARG A 759 18.39 40.68 7.31
CA ARG A 759 19.85 40.64 7.15
C ARG A 759 20.37 39.21 6.96
N LEU A 760 19.93 38.26 7.85
CA LEU A 760 20.23 36.83 7.72
C LEU A 760 19.75 36.27 6.38
N ARG A 761 18.54 36.64 5.96
CA ARG A 761 17.99 36.23 4.67
C ARG A 761 18.82 36.79 3.50
N ALA A 762 19.25 38.05 3.54
CA ALA A 762 20.08 38.66 2.48
C ALA A 762 21.44 37.96 2.37
N LEU A 763 21.98 37.44 3.50
CA LEU A 763 23.24 36.72 3.54
C LEU A 763 23.09 35.26 3.07
N LEU A 764 22.09 34.51 3.56
CA LEU A 764 21.93 33.07 3.31
C LEU A 764 21.20 32.80 1.98
N LEU A 765 20.22 33.64 1.62
CA LEU A 765 19.34 33.44 0.47
C LEU A 765 19.23 34.77 -0.32
N PRO A 766 20.34 35.26 -0.94
CA PRO A 766 20.36 36.53 -1.64
C PRO A 766 19.36 36.51 -2.82
N ARG A 767 18.59 37.59 -2.96
CA ARG A 767 17.62 37.74 -4.07
C ARG A 767 18.29 37.79 -5.43
N SER A 768 19.51 38.31 -5.50
CA SER A 768 20.32 38.37 -6.71
C SER A 768 20.71 37.01 -7.27
N ALA A 769 20.62 35.92 -6.47
CA ALA A 769 20.78 34.52 -6.93
C ALA A 769 19.75 34.13 -8.00
N ALA A 770 18.61 34.86 -8.10
CA ALA A 770 17.65 34.70 -9.17
C ALA A 770 18.24 34.88 -10.60
N ARG A 771 19.30 35.65 -10.74
CA ARG A 771 20.01 35.82 -12.04
C ARG A 771 20.62 34.49 -12.54
N ILE A 772 21.01 33.56 -11.62
CA ILE A 772 21.52 32.24 -12.01
C ILE A 772 20.39 31.42 -12.64
N SER A 773 19.25 31.39 -11.97
CA SER A 773 18.13 30.61 -12.46
C SER A 773 17.63 31.10 -13.82
N TRP A 774 17.67 32.43 -14.03
CA TRP A 774 17.35 33.00 -15.35
C TRP A 774 18.39 32.64 -16.41
N ALA A 775 19.67 32.67 -16.07
CA ALA A 775 20.75 32.27 -16.98
C ALA A 775 20.69 30.79 -17.33
N LEU A 776 20.41 29.93 -16.34
CA LEU A 776 20.22 28.50 -16.56
C LEU A 776 18.95 28.19 -17.36
N ALA A 777 17.85 28.88 -17.07
CA ALA A 777 16.60 28.75 -17.82
C ALA A 777 16.77 29.19 -19.28
N ALA A 778 17.51 30.29 -19.54
CA ALA A 778 17.83 30.75 -20.89
C ALA A 778 18.68 29.73 -21.65
N ARG A 779 19.72 29.17 -21.02
CA ARG A 779 20.55 28.11 -21.61
C ARG A 779 19.74 26.85 -21.89
N TRP A 780 18.83 26.49 -21.01
CA TRP A 780 17.96 25.34 -21.20
C TRP A 780 16.95 25.54 -22.33
N ALA A 781 16.39 26.74 -22.45
CA ALA A 781 15.51 27.14 -23.55
C ALA A 781 16.21 27.09 -24.91
N THR A 782 17.46 27.54 -24.98
CA THR A 782 18.27 27.46 -26.21
C THR A 782 18.64 26.02 -26.56
N ALA A 783 18.98 25.17 -25.55
CA ALA A 783 19.30 23.77 -25.75
C ALA A 783 18.07 22.97 -26.18
N SER A 784 16.90 23.17 -25.52
CA SER A 784 15.66 22.50 -25.88
C SER A 784 15.14 22.96 -27.27
N GLY A 785 15.30 24.23 -27.61
CA GLY A 785 14.99 24.72 -28.93
C GLY A 785 15.87 24.10 -30.04
N ALA A 786 17.16 23.89 -29.78
CA ALA A 786 18.06 23.21 -30.70
C ALA A 786 17.72 21.71 -30.89
N VAL A 787 17.29 21.02 -29.80
CA VAL A 787 16.83 19.62 -29.84
C VAL A 787 15.53 19.50 -30.64
N SER A 788 14.55 20.37 -30.39
CA SER A 788 13.28 20.36 -31.13
C SER A 788 13.47 20.69 -32.61
N ALA A 789 14.35 21.64 -32.97
CA ALA A 789 14.68 21.94 -34.35
C ALA A 789 15.34 20.73 -35.06
N ARG A 790 16.25 20.00 -34.37
CA ARG A 790 16.86 18.78 -34.91
C ARG A 790 15.84 17.66 -35.10
N ALA A 791 14.90 17.47 -34.13
CA ALA A 791 13.84 16.48 -34.24
C ALA A 791 12.88 16.78 -35.39
N THR A 792 12.54 18.05 -35.63
CA THR A 792 11.72 18.47 -36.77
C THR A 792 12.44 18.26 -38.11
N ALA A 793 13.73 18.59 -38.18
CA ALA A 793 14.55 18.35 -39.39
C ALA A 793 14.70 16.83 -39.68
N LEU A 794 14.76 15.98 -38.67
CA LEU A 794 14.81 14.52 -38.84
C LEU A 794 13.46 13.96 -39.33
N ARG A 795 12.34 14.50 -38.89
CA ARG A 795 10.99 14.08 -39.36
C ARG A 795 10.74 14.48 -40.82
N LEU A 796 11.32 15.60 -41.28
CA LEU A 796 11.22 16.03 -42.67
C LEU A 796 12.12 15.23 -43.63
N ARG A 797 13.07 14.44 -43.11
CA ARG A 797 13.97 13.58 -43.90
C ARG A 797 13.52 12.15 -44.05
N LEU A 798 12.44 11.72 -43.35
CA LEU A 798 11.87 10.38 -43.52
C LEU A 798 10.96 10.37 -44.75
N PRO A 799 11.25 9.55 -45.80
CA PRO A 799 10.40 9.47 -46.97
C PRO A 799 9.06 8.84 -46.55
N LEU A 800 7.95 9.48 -46.94
CA LEU A 800 6.61 8.93 -46.87
C LEU A 800 6.60 7.60 -47.70
N ARG A 801 6.62 6.51 -47.00
CA ARG A 801 6.43 5.20 -47.59
C ARG A 801 4.95 5.09 -48.01
N ASN A 802 4.66 5.31 -49.31
CA ASN A 802 3.36 5.08 -49.93
C ASN A 802 2.88 3.65 -49.57
N ARG A 803 1.74 3.57 -48.91
CA ARG A 803 0.93 2.35 -48.91
C ARG A 803 0.05 2.37 -50.15
N GLY A 804 0.43 1.57 -51.11
CA GLY A 804 -0.44 1.07 -52.12
C GLY A 804 -1.12 -0.22 -51.59
#